data_0c2efdb09ea3ed176c72ad367590148f
#
_entry.id   0c2efdb09ea3ed176c72ad367590148f
#
_cell.length_a   1.000
_cell.length_b   1.000
_cell.length_c   1.000
_cell.angle_alpha   90.00
_cell.angle_beta   90.00
_cell.angle_gamma   90.00
#
_symmetry.space_group_name_H-M   'P 1'
#
loop_
_entity.id
_entity.type
_entity.pdbx_description
1 polymer ?
#
loop_
_entity_poly.entity_id
_entity_poly.type
_entity_poly.pdbx_seq_one_letter_code
_entity_poly.pdbx_strand_id
1 'polypeptide(L)'
;MSKRQRQIEPPNEHDINLPLLRTDPLKGGEGGVSKVTNLEFIDAVFPRLPKQAYAAVSTKNGDPTKGGYTARRADQATTNLAPTANNYVNCSSFYHGENGTLRALKGQFAACHFLMLDDLGTKVDLDRFKDFDLSWLIETSPSNYQAGIILSEPITDVPVAERLLNGLIDAKLCDAGANQPLTRWARLPVAINGKPAHQTENGAPFQCRLIDWRPEHRYSPEAIVEGLQLKLAPAGRPKKTKVSGKSLIIRSADEGVHTPAPTENSVIAALKDHGLYKTPLGEGKHDITCPWVNEHTDAIDHGTAYFEPDDQYSSGGFKCQHSHGDQYRLGELLDFLEMQRSQARNKPLIRVIRGELHLVVDAAEKELASRGRHFQLGGLIVSVSTDPTSGDPSIIPTTAPALTRELSIAATWERYDGRSECWVLTDPPVRHVNVLYDAQKFTHLPPLAGLARQPYFSEADGKVIAEPGYNSQTHRFGVFDARQFALPEPTVEAAQEALSLLEGLLSEFFFVADADKAAALAAMMTATVRPTLSHAPAFHVRAPTMGSGKTYLCELIGAFAGPGLNNKVSYPTSSEEATKVILSLLLTGPAVIEFDDMDTDWAPHGVIKRALTAEQITERILGVSKTASVSTRTLFLGSGNNVGPIRDLLRRVITIHLDPQCETPATIDYDSQPLKKVRQDRGKYVSAVLTLIQAWRNAGAPQADISSIATFNGAWSEYCRHPLIWLGLPDPATSLLEQLNHSPDSDDFGNLMK
;
A
#
# COMPACT_ATOMS: atom_id res chain seq x y z
N MET A 1 8.33 -48.60 -39.27
CA MET A 1 8.21 -48.02 -40.63
C MET A 1 8.24 -46.53 -40.46
N SER A 2 9.35 -46.04 -40.56
CA SER A 2 10.04 -45.00 -41.35
C SER A 2 9.41 -43.59 -41.26
N LYS A 3 10.01 -42.77 -40.40
CA LYS A 3 9.89 -41.32 -40.38
C LYS A 3 10.86 -40.74 -41.43
N ARG A 4 10.38 -39.92 -42.35
CA ARG A 4 11.21 -39.04 -43.18
C ARG A 4 11.31 -37.67 -42.52
N GLN A 5 12.50 -37.33 -42.06
CA GLN A 5 12.94 -35.96 -41.79
C GLN A 5 13.16 -35.22 -43.12
N ARG A 6 12.60 -34.02 -43.24
CA ARG A 6 13.01 -33.06 -44.25
C ARG A 6 13.91 -32.04 -43.57
N GLN A 7 15.19 -32.03 -43.99
CA GLN A 7 16.12 -30.94 -43.79
C GLN A 7 15.70 -29.76 -44.68
N ILE A 8 15.73 -28.54 -44.13
CA ILE A 8 15.63 -27.28 -44.89
C ILE A 8 16.98 -26.60 -44.71
N GLU A 9 17.69 -26.45 -45.84
CA GLU A 9 18.91 -25.65 -45.96
C GLU A 9 18.61 -24.15 -45.89
N PRO A 10 19.58 -23.32 -45.44
CA PRO A 10 19.44 -21.87 -45.40
C PRO A 10 19.68 -21.26 -46.81
N PRO A 11 18.98 -20.18 -47.19
CA PRO A 11 19.23 -19.50 -48.43
C PRO A 11 20.44 -18.52 -48.36
N ASN A 12 21.17 -18.50 -49.44
CA ASN A 12 22.38 -17.72 -49.73
C ASN A 12 22.14 -16.20 -49.70
N GLU A 13 23.18 -15.49 -49.25
CA GLU A 13 23.41 -14.06 -49.53
C GLU A 13 23.61 -13.84 -51.04
N HIS A 14 22.79 -12.97 -51.64
CA HIS A 14 23.20 -12.11 -52.80
C HIS A 14 22.19 -11.00 -53.04
N ASP A 15 22.72 -9.78 -52.97
CA ASP A 15 22.42 -8.56 -53.71
C ASP A 15 20.96 -8.14 -53.99
N ILE A 16 20.49 -7.12 -53.24
CA ILE A 16 19.62 -6.12 -53.86
C ILE A 16 20.18 -4.73 -53.57
N ASN A 17 20.86 -4.18 -54.59
CA ASN A 17 21.18 -2.75 -54.69
C ASN A 17 19.90 -1.98 -54.98
N LEU A 18 19.50 -1.05 -54.09
CA LEU A 18 18.54 0.00 -54.39
C LEU A 18 19.19 1.36 -54.13
N PRO A 19 18.94 2.35 -54.99
CA PRO A 19 19.73 3.59 -55.01
C PRO A 19 19.35 4.54 -53.90
N LEU A 20 20.38 5.13 -53.26
CA LEU A 20 20.33 6.24 -52.35
C LEU A 20 19.70 7.49 -53.00
N LEU A 21 18.53 7.89 -52.58
CA LEU A 21 17.99 9.24 -52.77
C LEU A 21 18.20 10.05 -51.49
N ARG A 22 19.27 10.87 -51.53
CA ARG A 22 19.43 11.95 -50.55
C ARG A 22 18.48 13.08 -50.95
N THR A 23 17.46 13.36 -50.13
CA THR A 23 16.68 14.60 -50.21
C THR A 23 16.90 15.41 -48.92
N ASP A 24 17.30 16.66 -49.15
CA ASP A 24 17.56 17.68 -48.15
C ASP A 24 16.29 17.95 -47.32
N PRO A 25 16.31 17.89 -45.98
CA PRO A 25 15.07 17.94 -45.14
C PRO A 25 14.39 19.32 -45.03
N LEU A 26 14.92 20.35 -45.69
CA LEU A 26 14.47 21.74 -45.54
C LEU A 26 13.81 22.39 -46.75
N LYS A 27 13.51 21.65 -47.83
CA LYS A 27 12.75 22.20 -48.95
C LYS A 27 11.47 21.39 -49.19
N GLY A 28 10.34 22.01 -48.85
CA GLY A 28 9.01 21.49 -49.14
C GLY A 28 8.84 21.18 -50.66
N GLY A 29 8.77 19.90 -50.99
CA GLY A 29 8.40 19.38 -52.27
C GLY A 29 7.33 18.32 -52.07
N GLU A 30 6.20 18.43 -52.76
CA GLU A 30 5.14 17.43 -52.86
C GLU A 30 5.69 16.11 -53.44
N GLY A 31 6.24 15.26 -52.57
CA GLY A 31 6.66 13.91 -52.89
C GLY A 31 6.19 12.99 -51.76
N GLY A 32 5.06 12.30 -51.99
CA GLY A 32 4.40 11.48 -50.96
C GLY A 32 5.30 10.40 -50.40
N VAL A 33 5.55 10.47 -49.07
CA VAL A 33 5.97 9.32 -48.28
C VAL A 33 4.88 8.26 -48.45
N SER A 34 5.23 7.07 -48.88
CA SER A 34 4.35 5.88 -48.91
C SER A 34 3.53 5.85 -47.66
N LYS A 35 2.19 5.66 -47.77
CA LYS A 35 1.27 5.65 -46.63
C LYS A 35 1.56 4.45 -45.75
N VAL A 36 2.49 4.61 -44.80
CA VAL A 36 2.81 3.60 -43.79
C VAL A 36 1.58 3.45 -42.87
N THR A 37 1.03 2.27 -42.82
CA THR A 37 -0.09 1.94 -41.95
C THR A 37 0.40 1.78 -40.49
N ASN A 38 -0.54 1.87 -39.54
CA ASN A 38 -0.20 1.61 -38.10
C ASN A 38 0.33 0.19 -37.88
N LEU A 39 -0.13 -0.79 -38.66
CA LEU A 39 0.35 -2.17 -38.58
C LEU A 39 1.80 -2.29 -39.05
N GLU A 40 2.11 -1.78 -40.28
CA GLU A 40 3.46 -1.78 -40.83
C GLU A 40 4.45 -1.05 -39.91
N PHE A 41 4.04 0.06 -39.31
CA PHE A 41 4.84 0.78 -38.32
C PHE A 41 5.16 -0.08 -37.08
N ILE A 42 4.15 -0.74 -36.51
CA ILE A 42 4.32 -1.56 -35.31
C ILE A 42 5.17 -2.80 -35.61
N ASP A 43 4.94 -3.48 -36.73
CA ASP A 43 5.70 -4.67 -37.13
C ASP A 43 7.19 -4.32 -37.34
N ALA A 44 7.45 -3.15 -37.92
CA ALA A 44 8.82 -2.68 -38.13
C ALA A 44 9.50 -2.29 -36.81
N VAL A 45 8.77 -1.69 -35.85
CA VAL A 45 9.35 -1.27 -34.57
C VAL A 45 9.53 -2.45 -33.60
N PHE A 46 8.67 -3.47 -33.67
CA PHE A 46 8.69 -4.64 -32.78
C PHE A 46 8.95 -5.97 -33.52
N PRO A 47 10.04 -6.11 -34.29
CA PRO A 47 10.28 -7.33 -35.09
C PRO A 47 10.56 -8.55 -34.23
N ARG A 48 10.99 -8.36 -32.99
CA ARG A 48 11.28 -9.42 -32.01
C ARG A 48 10.72 -9.03 -30.64
N LEU A 49 9.81 -9.85 -30.13
CA LEU A 49 9.27 -9.71 -28.79
C LEU A 49 9.83 -10.80 -27.88
N PRO A 50 10.11 -10.52 -26.60
CA PRO A 50 10.38 -11.58 -25.64
C PRO A 50 9.24 -12.60 -25.62
N LYS A 51 9.56 -13.85 -25.33
CA LYS A 51 8.56 -14.95 -25.31
C LYS A 51 7.41 -14.60 -24.36
N GLN A 52 6.17 -14.69 -24.85
CA GLN A 52 4.93 -14.34 -24.12
C GLN A 52 4.77 -12.83 -23.79
N ALA A 53 5.56 -11.97 -24.37
CA ALA A 53 5.38 -10.52 -24.28
C ALA A 53 4.62 -9.97 -25.50
N TYR A 54 3.95 -8.84 -25.33
CA TYR A 54 3.11 -8.21 -26.34
C TYR A 54 3.42 -6.72 -26.43
N ALA A 55 3.47 -6.20 -27.66
CA ALA A 55 3.46 -4.76 -27.89
C ALA A 55 2.07 -4.21 -27.49
N ALA A 56 2.08 -3.02 -26.90
CA ALA A 56 0.85 -2.39 -26.40
C ALA A 56 0.46 -1.17 -27.24
N VAL A 57 -0.80 -1.10 -27.63
CA VAL A 57 -1.43 0.06 -28.28
C VAL A 57 -2.56 0.61 -27.42
N SER A 58 -2.87 1.90 -27.61
CA SER A 58 -4.01 2.56 -26.97
C SER A 58 -4.71 3.47 -27.95
N THR A 59 -6.03 3.55 -27.88
CA THR A 59 -6.84 4.47 -28.68
C THR A 59 -7.76 5.28 -27.79
N LYS A 60 -7.91 6.57 -28.09
CA LYS A 60 -8.80 7.49 -27.34
C LYS A 60 -9.60 8.34 -28.32
N ASN A 61 -10.88 8.47 -28.05
CA ASN A 61 -11.77 9.36 -28.78
C ASN A 61 -11.82 10.74 -28.10
N GLY A 62 -11.94 11.82 -28.87
CA GLY A 62 -12.03 13.18 -28.37
C GLY A 62 -10.73 13.69 -27.71
N ASP A 63 -10.85 14.42 -26.60
CA ASP A 63 -9.71 15.01 -25.90
C ASP A 63 -8.84 13.96 -25.19
N PRO A 64 -7.60 13.74 -25.64
CA PRO A 64 -6.72 12.71 -25.05
C PRO A 64 -6.18 13.04 -23.65
N THR A 65 -6.37 14.26 -23.17
CA THR A 65 -5.94 14.67 -21.82
C THR A 65 -6.85 14.13 -20.73
N LYS A 66 -8.07 13.74 -21.11
CA LYS A 66 -9.08 13.19 -20.19
C LYS A 66 -8.93 11.67 -20.07
N GLY A 67 -8.87 11.18 -18.82
CA GLY A 67 -8.77 9.75 -18.52
C GLY A 67 -7.39 9.12 -18.80
N GLY A 68 -7.19 7.87 -18.34
CA GLY A 68 -5.95 7.11 -18.51
C GLY A 68 -5.78 6.49 -19.91
N TYR A 69 -4.62 5.84 -20.14
CA TYR A 69 -4.34 5.04 -21.34
C TYR A 69 -4.67 3.57 -21.05
N THR A 70 -5.61 3.01 -21.81
CA THR A 70 -5.95 1.58 -21.74
C THR A 70 -5.07 0.81 -22.72
N ALA A 71 -4.19 -0.03 -22.21
CA ALA A 71 -3.33 -0.88 -23.03
C ALA A 71 -4.15 -2.05 -23.64
N ARG A 72 -3.97 -2.28 -24.93
CA ARG A 72 -4.48 -3.43 -25.67
C ARG A 72 -3.33 -4.09 -26.42
N ARG A 73 -3.41 -5.38 -26.66
CA ARG A 73 -2.41 -6.09 -27.46
C ARG A 73 -2.43 -5.57 -28.90
N ALA A 74 -1.27 -5.23 -29.41
CA ALA A 74 -1.13 -4.69 -30.77
C ALA A 74 -1.57 -5.71 -31.83
N ASP A 75 -1.22 -6.98 -31.68
CA ASP A 75 -1.56 -8.07 -32.60
C ASP A 75 -3.09 -8.32 -32.74
N GLN A 76 -3.89 -7.86 -31.77
CA GLN A 76 -5.35 -7.99 -31.80
C GLN A 76 -6.08 -6.68 -32.14
N ALA A 77 -5.48 -5.54 -31.80
CA ALA A 77 -6.14 -4.25 -31.87
C ALA A 77 -5.79 -3.42 -33.09
N THR A 78 -4.68 -3.71 -33.78
CA THR A 78 -4.12 -2.84 -34.86
C THR A 78 -5.05 -2.76 -36.07
N THR A 79 -5.77 -3.81 -36.36
CA THR A 79 -6.75 -3.84 -37.46
C THR A 79 -7.98 -2.95 -37.22
N ASN A 80 -8.23 -2.52 -35.99
CA ASN A 80 -9.41 -1.76 -35.58
C ASN A 80 -9.08 -0.34 -35.06
N LEU A 81 -7.88 0.18 -35.32
CA LEU A 81 -7.50 1.54 -34.95
C LEU A 81 -8.10 2.54 -35.95
N ALA A 82 -9.15 3.25 -35.57
CA ALA A 82 -9.80 4.24 -36.43
C ALA A 82 -8.82 5.39 -36.75
N PRO A 83 -8.66 5.78 -38.03
CA PRO A 83 -7.80 6.91 -38.43
C PRO A 83 -8.18 8.25 -37.80
N THR A 84 -9.44 8.36 -37.36
CA THR A 84 -10.03 9.55 -36.73
C THR A 84 -9.91 9.55 -35.21
N ALA A 85 -9.11 8.65 -34.62
CA ALA A 85 -8.90 8.55 -33.18
C ALA A 85 -7.46 8.91 -32.80
N ASN A 86 -7.24 9.24 -31.53
CA ASN A 86 -5.89 9.40 -30.97
C ASN A 86 -5.28 8.01 -30.75
N ASN A 87 -4.47 7.54 -31.68
CA ASN A 87 -3.83 6.23 -31.65
C ASN A 87 -2.39 6.34 -31.14
N TYR A 88 -2.03 5.43 -30.23
CA TYR A 88 -0.72 5.41 -29.57
C TYR A 88 -0.15 4.00 -29.55
N VAL A 89 1.18 3.92 -29.55
CA VAL A 89 1.96 2.72 -29.26
C VAL A 89 2.87 2.97 -28.06
N ASN A 90 3.05 1.99 -27.20
CA ASN A 90 3.99 2.10 -26.09
C ASN A 90 5.43 1.79 -26.55
N CYS A 91 6.44 2.46 -25.99
CA CYS A 91 7.84 2.21 -26.31
C CYS A 91 8.33 0.83 -25.86
N SER A 92 7.57 0.17 -25.00
CA SER A 92 7.92 -1.13 -24.42
C SER A 92 6.89 -2.20 -24.74
N SER A 93 7.32 -3.44 -24.66
CA SER A 93 6.46 -4.62 -24.61
C SER A 93 6.21 -5.05 -23.17
N PHE A 94 5.10 -5.77 -22.94
CA PHE A 94 4.65 -6.14 -21.63
C PHE A 94 4.18 -7.61 -21.56
N TYR A 95 4.35 -8.23 -20.41
CA TYR A 95 3.71 -9.50 -20.07
C TYR A 95 2.25 -9.29 -19.65
N HIS A 96 1.42 -10.32 -19.80
CA HIS A 96 0.11 -10.32 -19.17
C HIS A 96 0.24 -10.31 -17.64
N GLY A 97 -0.64 -9.57 -16.97
CA GLY A 97 -0.82 -9.70 -15.54
C GLY A 97 -1.47 -11.04 -15.17
N GLU A 98 -1.46 -11.38 -13.90
CA GLU A 98 -2.01 -12.65 -13.38
C GLU A 98 -3.49 -12.88 -13.76
N ASN A 99 -4.25 -11.80 -13.97
CA ASN A 99 -5.64 -11.83 -14.41
C ASN A 99 -5.81 -11.88 -15.94
N GLY A 100 -4.75 -12.15 -16.70
CA GLY A 100 -4.76 -12.18 -18.16
C GLY A 100 -4.91 -10.82 -18.85
N THR A 101 -4.89 -9.70 -18.12
CA THR A 101 -4.98 -8.36 -18.71
C THR A 101 -3.61 -7.79 -19.02
N LEU A 102 -3.49 -7.11 -20.18
CA LEU A 102 -2.30 -6.36 -20.54
C LEU A 102 -2.41 -4.94 -19.98
N ARG A 103 -1.40 -4.51 -19.22
CA ARG A 103 -1.30 -3.14 -18.71
C ARG A 103 0.12 -2.62 -18.94
N ALA A 104 0.25 -1.36 -19.37
CA ALA A 104 1.54 -0.69 -19.49
C ALA A 104 2.04 -0.21 -18.11
N LEU A 105 2.44 -1.16 -17.28
CA LEU A 105 2.94 -0.93 -15.92
C LEU A 105 4.36 -1.46 -15.78
N LYS A 106 5.18 -0.80 -14.95
CA LYS A 106 6.58 -1.22 -14.68
C LYS A 106 6.66 -2.68 -14.21
N GLY A 107 5.69 -3.18 -13.45
CA GLY A 107 5.64 -4.58 -12.99
C GLY A 107 5.32 -5.61 -14.08
N GLN A 108 4.82 -5.19 -15.26
CA GLN A 108 4.56 -6.06 -16.41
C GLN A 108 5.56 -5.81 -17.57
N PHE A 109 6.56 -4.98 -17.36
CA PHE A 109 7.57 -4.66 -18.36
C PHE A 109 8.33 -5.90 -18.84
N ALA A 110 8.44 -6.06 -20.15
CA ALA A 110 9.20 -7.15 -20.78
C ALA A 110 10.49 -6.63 -21.43
N ALA A 111 10.39 -5.62 -22.29
CA ALA A 111 11.55 -4.99 -22.92
C ALA A 111 11.22 -3.60 -23.50
N CYS A 112 12.18 -2.69 -23.54
CA CYS A 112 12.11 -1.43 -24.27
C CYS A 112 12.62 -1.64 -25.69
N HIS A 113 11.88 -1.17 -26.70
CA HIS A 113 12.18 -1.39 -28.12
C HIS A 113 12.64 -0.12 -28.84
N PHE A 114 12.23 1.05 -28.36
CA PHE A 114 12.69 2.34 -28.87
C PHE A 114 12.66 3.40 -27.77
N LEU A 115 13.50 4.41 -27.93
CA LEU A 115 13.48 5.60 -27.09
C LEU A 115 12.65 6.67 -27.80
N MET A 116 11.64 7.22 -27.11
CA MET A 116 10.77 8.25 -27.64
C MET A 116 11.27 9.64 -27.22
N LEU A 117 11.40 10.51 -28.19
CA LEU A 117 11.70 11.93 -28.03
C LEU A 117 10.40 12.74 -28.25
N ASP A 118 10.12 13.70 -27.40
CA ASP A 118 8.89 14.50 -27.46
C ASP A 118 9.19 16.00 -27.51
N ASP A 119 8.25 16.77 -28.06
CA ASP A 119 8.31 18.23 -28.19
C ASP A 119 9.51 18.76 -29.02
N LEU A 120 9.92 18.00 -30.04
CA LEU A 120 10.92 18.44 -31.00
C LEU A 120 10.35 19.54 -31.92
N GLY A 121 11.13 20.54 -32.24
CA GLY A 121 10.73 21.72 -33.01
C GLY A 121 10.08 22.83 -32.18
N THR A 122 9.67 22.53 -30.93
CA THR A 122 9.10 23.54 -30.04
C THR A 122 9.92 23.75 -28.77
N LYS A 123 10.22 22.71 -28.01
CA LYS A 123 11.07 22.79 -26.80
C LYS A 123 12.49 22.32 -27.07
N VAL A 124 12.67 21.42 -28.02
CA VAL A 124 13.96 20.87 -28.43
C VAL A 124 14.19 21.20 -29.90
N ASP A 125 15.30 21.83 -30.22
CA ASP A 125 15.67 22.18 -31.60
C ASP A 125 16.02 20.92 -32.41
N LEU A 126 15.41 20.75 -33.59
CA LEU A 126 15.67 19.64 -34.50
C LEU A 126 17.09 19.61 -34.99
N ASP A 127 17.77 20.76 -35.12
CA ASP A 127 19.17 20.85 -35.56
C ASP A 127 20.14 20.13 -34.61
N ARG A 128 19.70 19.81 -33.42
CA ARG A 128 20.46 18.99 -32.46
C ARG A 128 20.68 17.55 -32.92
N PHE A 129 19.90 17.09 -33.91
CA PHE A 129 19.96 15.74 -34.48
C PHE A 129 20.49 15.71 -35.91
N LYS A 130 21.05 16.82 -36.41
CA LYS A 130 21.57 16.90 -37.80
C LYS A 130 22.63 15.85 -38.12
N ASP A 131 23.42 15.43 -37.13
CA ASP A 131 24.49 14.44 -37.25
C ASP A 131 24.08 13.06 -36.73
N PHE A 132 22.79 12.85 -36.40
CA PHE A 132 22.24 11.58 -35.89
C PHE A 132 20.91 11.26 -36.57
N ASP A 133 20.86 10.19 -37.34
CA ASP A 133 19.67 9.79 -38.07
C ASP A 133 18.62 9.19 -37.13
N LEU A 134 17.47 9.88 -36.99
CA LEU A 134 16.32 9.37 -36.23
C LEU A 134 15.64 8.24 -37.02
N SER A 135 15.14 7.21 -36.32
CA SER A 135 14.47 6.08 -36.99
C SER A 135 13.09 6.47 -37.54
N TRP A 136 12.43 7.44 -36.91
CA TRP A 136 11.18 8.00 -37.40
C TRP A 136 10.91 9.39 -36.82
N LEU A 137 10.10 10.19 -37.56
CA LEU A 137 9.66 11.52 -37.15
C LEU A 137 8.18 11.71 -37.50
N ILE A 138 7.32 12.01 -36.52
CA ILE A 138 5.90 12.24 -36.71
C ILE A 138 5.54 13.65 -36.22
N GLU A 139 4.94 14.47 -37.07
CA GLU A 139 4.35 15.75 -36.69
C GLU A 139 3.04 15.51 -35.97
N THR A 140 2.95 15.95 -34.72
CA THR A 140 1.82 15.73 -33.82
C THR A 140 0.95 16.95 -33.58
N SER A 141 1.46 18.14 -33.90
CA SER A 141 0.79 19.44 -34.01
C SER A 141 1.67 20.37 -34.84
N PRO A 142 1.19 21.51 -35.31
CA PRO A 142 1.99 22.39 -36.19
C PRO A 142 3.40 22.67 -35.66
N SER A 143 4.42 22.29 -36.41
CA SER A 143 5.84 22.44 -36.06
C SER A 143 6.30 21.75 -34.78
N ASN A 144 5.52 20.80 -34.25
CA ASN A 144 5.85 20.02 -33.07
C ASN A 144 5.88 18.53 -33.41
N TYR A 145 6.98 17.87 -33.10
CA TYR A 145 7.26 16.51 -33.54
C TYR A 145 7.54 15.58 -32.38
N GLN A 146 7.16 14.31 -32.57
CA GLN A 146 7.67 13.17 -31.83
C GLN A 146 8.60 12.36 -32.73
N ALA A 147 9.69 11.86 -32.15
CA ALA A 147 10.62 11.00 -32.86
C ALA A 147 10.95 9.74 -32.04
N GLY A 148 11.51 8.76 -32.74
CA GLY A 148 12.01 7.56 -32.10
C GLY A 148 13.38 7.14 -32.56
N ILE A 149 14.13 6.56 -31.63
CA ILE A 149 15.39 5.86 -31.85
C ILE A 149 15.13 4.38 -31.61
N ILE A 150 15.03 3.59 -32.68
CA ILE A 150 14.75 2.15 -32.57
C ILE A 150 16.03 1.44 -32.10
N LEU A 151 15.90 0.56 -31.14
CA LEU A 151 17.00 -0.24 -30.62
C LEU A 151 17.29 -1.43 -31.54
N SER A 152 18.59 -1.75 -31.75
CA SER A 152 19.00 -2.92 -32.50
C SER A 152 18.59 -4.22 -31.85
N GLU A 153 18.68 -4.27 -30.52
CA GLU A 153 18.15 -5.34 -29.66
C GLU A 153 17.31 -4.74 -28.53
N PRO A 154 16.14 -5.34 -28.17
CA PRO A 154 15.31 -4.84 -27.10
C PRO A 154 16.02 -4.88 -25.74
N ILE A 155 15.95 -3.79 -24.98
CA ILE A 155 16.55 -3.71 -23.64
C ILE A 155 15.58 -4.31 -22.60
N THR A 156 15.96 -5.43 -22.01
CA THR A 156 15.18 -6.10 -20.94
C THR A 156 15.55 -5.59 -19.54
N ASP A 157 16.71 -4.96 -19.39
CA ASP A 157 17.20 -4.38 -18.14
C ASP A 157 16.61 -2.97 -17.94
N VAL A 158 15.72 -2.84 -16.94
CA VAL A 158 15.04 -1.59 -16.57
C VAL A 158 16.02 -0.45 -16.25
N PRO A 159 17.03 -0.62 -15.39
CA PRO A 159 18.06 0.38 -15.11
C PRO A 159 18.79 0.90 -16.35
N VAL A 160 19.09 0.04 -17.31
CA VAL A 160 19.77 0.44 -18.55
C VAL A 160 18.87 1.33 -19.40
N ALA A 161 17.61 0.93 -19.61
CA ALA A 161 16.64 1.72 -20.38
C ALA A 161 16.37 3.09 -19.72
N GLU A 162 16.21 3.12 -18.38
CA GLU A 162 16.04 4.36 -17.63
C GLU A 162 17.26 5.28 -17.69
N ARG A 163 18.48 4.73 -17.67
CA ARG A 163 19.72 5.52 -17.77
C ARG A 163 19.86 6.20 -19.14
N LEU A 164 19.55 5.48 -20.22
CA LEU A 164 19.60 6.06 -21.56
C LEU A 164 18.63 7.24 -21.71
N LEU A 165 17.36 7.07 -21.28
CA LEU A 165 16.39 8.14 -21.37
C LEU A 165 16.76 9.32 -20.47
N ASN A 166 17.24 9.08 -19.26
CA ASN A 166 17.73 10.14 -18.38
C ASN A 166 18.92 10.88 -19.01
N GLY A 167 19.81 10.16 -19.71
CA GLY A 167 20.90 10.76 -20.48
C GLY A 167 20.40 11.70 -21.58
N LEU A 168 19.34 11.34 -22.30
CA LEU A 168 18.69 12.19 -23.31
C LEU A 168 18.05 13.44 -22.68
N ILE A 169 17.39 13.29 -21.54
CA ILE A 169 16.80 14.41 -20.79
C ILE A 169 17.89 15.36 -20.26
N ASP A 170 18.93 14.83 -19.64
CA ASP A 170 20.06 15.60 -19.11
C ASP A 170 20.79 16.36 -20.22
N ALA A 171 20.91 15.76 -21.40
CA ALA A 171 21.44 16.39 -22.59
C ALA A 171 20.48 17.40 -23.23
N LYS A 172 19.26 17.57 -22.70
CA LYS A 172 18.19 18.42 -23.25
C LYS A 172 17.80 18.04 -24.69
N LEU A 173 17.84 16.76 -25.02
CA LEU A 173 17.40 16.19 -26.28
C LEU A 173 15.95 15.64 -26.23
N CYS A 174 15.33 15.70 -25.08
CA CYS A 174 13.96 15.28 -24.83
C CYS A 174 13.34 16.12 -23.71
N ASP A 175 12.02 16.35 -23.76
CA ASP A 175 11.32 17.09 -22.70
C ASP A 175 11.50 16.45 -21.33
N ALA A 176 11.83 17.29 -20.32
CA ALA A 176 12.03 16.84 -18.93
C ALA A 176 10.75 16.35 -18.25
N GLY A 177 9.57 16.76 -18.74
CA GLY A 177 8.25 16.28 -18.25
C GLY A 177 7.98 14.82 -18.60
N ALA A 178 8.84 14.23 -19.39
CA ALA A 178 8.76 12.88 -19.89
C ALA A 178 9.24 11.81 -18.89
N ASN A 179 8.92 11.94 -17.60
CA ASN A 179 9.21 10.94 -16.58
C ASN A 179 8.48 9.61 -16.86
N GLN A 180 9.14 8.50 -16.61
CA GLN A 180 8.73 7.10 -16.82
C GLN A 180 8.99 6.56 -18.25
N PRO A 181 10.25 6.27 -18.58
CA PRO A 181 10.66 5.78 -19.91
C PRO A 181 9.95 4.49 -20.34
N LEU A 182 9.68 3.62 -19.38
CA LEU A 182 9.21 2.26 -19.63
C LEU A 182 7.71 2.17 -19.98
N THR A 183 6.97 3.25 -19.84
CA THR A 183 5.50 3.26 -20.03
C THR A 183 5.03 4.40 -20.94
N ARG A 184 5.93 4.96 -21.75
CA ARG A 184 5.63 6.10 -22.63
C ARG A 184 4.81 5.69 -23.84
N TRP A 185 3.90 6.58 -24.21
CA TRP A 185 3.02 6.43 -25.35
C TRP A 185 3.40 7.39 -26.47
N ALA A 186 3.92 6.86 -27.58
CA ALA A 186 4.17 7.59 -28.81
C ALA A 186 2.92 7.56 -29.69
N ARG A 187 2.67 8.61 -30.46
CA ARG A 187 1.60 8.62 -31.46
C ARG A 187 1.96 7.71 -32.63
N LEU A 188 0.94 7.03 -33.15
CA LEU A 188 1.05 6.26 -34.36
C LEU A 188 0.95 7.16 -35.60
N PRO A 189 1.52 6.77 -36.76
CA PRO A 189 1.49 7.57 -37.98
C PRO A 189 0.07 7.88 -38.49
N VAL A 190 -0.87 6.95 -38.32
CA VAL A 190 -2.27 7.16 -38.68
C VAL A 190 -3.08 7.44 -37.40
N ALA A 191 -3.13 8.71 -37.01
CA ALA A 191 -3.79 9.19 -35.79
C ALA A 191 -4.18 10.67 -35.92
N ILE A 192 -5.06 11.13 -35.02
CA ILE A 192 -5.34 12.55 -34.81
C ILE A 192 -4.73 13.04 -33.50
N ASN A 193 -4.54 14.34 -33.35
CA ASN A 193 -4.33 15.02 -32.10
C ASN A 193 -5.60 15.76 -31.67
N GLY A 194 -6.40 15.13 -30.83
CA GLY A 194 -7.67 15.65 -30.35
C GLY A 194 -7.56 16.64 -29.18
N LYS A 195 -6.35 17.14 -28.85
CA LYS A 195 -6.19 18.19 -27.81
C LYS A 195 -6.86 19.49 -28.30
N PRO A 196 -7.71 20.16 -27.49
CA PRO A 196 -8.38 21.38 -27.89
C PRO A 196 -7.43 22.50 -28.36
N ALA A 197 -6.21 22.58 -27.79
CA ALA A 197 -5.20 23.57 -28.13
C ALA A 197 -4.56 23.37 -29.54
N HIS A 198 -4.83 22.24 -30.21
CA HIS A 198 -4.23 21.89 -31.51
C HIS A 198 -5.30 21.62 -32.57
N GLN A 199 -6.50 22.16 -32.41
CA GLN A 199 -7.52 22.12 -33.43
C GLN A 199 -7.18 23.12 -34.56
N THR A 200 -7.57 22.75 -35.78
CA THR A 200 -7.48 23.65 -36.95
C THR A 200 -8.47 24.80 -36.78
N GLU A 201 -8.33 25.85 -37.59
CA GLU A 201 -9.25 27.01 -37.63
C GLU A 201 -10.72 26.62 -37.79
N ASN A 202 -10.99 25.49 -38.43
CA ASN A 202 -12.34 24.92 -38.60
C ASN A 202 -12.81 24.02 -37.47
N GLY A 203 -12.06 23.97 -36.32
CA GLY A 203 -12.43 23.15 -35.17
C GLY A 203 -12.13 21.64 -35.34
N ALA A 204 -11.54 21.20 -36.46
CA ALA A 204 -11.15 19.81 -36.65
C ALA A 204 -9.84 19.47 -35.90
N PRO A 205 -9.70 18.24 -35.38
CA PRO A 205 -8.45 17.82 -34.73
C PRO A 205 -7.30 17.76 -35.72
N PHE A 206 -6.07 18.07 -35.28
CA PHE A 206 -4.89 18.00 -36.12
C PHE A 206 -4.63 16.55 -36.55
N GLN A 207 -4.43 16.32 -37.85
CA GLN A 207 -4.08 15.01 -38.40
C GLN A 207 -2.56 14.81 -38.27
N CYS A 208 -2.12 13.78 -37.55
CA CYS A 208 -0.71 13.44 -37.43
C CYS A 208 -0.12 13.06 -38.80
N ARG A 209 1.14 13.44 -39.03
CA ARG A 209 1.84 13.20 -40.31
C ARG A 209 3.19 12.56 -40.05
N LEU A 210 3.47 11.42 -40.73
CA LEU A 210 4.78 10.80 -40.73
C LEU A 210 5.67 11.61 -41.69
N ILE A 211 6.67 12.26 -41.13
CA ILE A 211 7.59 13.15 -41.86
C ILE A 211 8.83 12.40 -42.34
N ASP A 212 9.37 11.52 -41.51
CA ASP A 212 10.53 10.69 -41.84
C ASP A 212 10.31 9.27 -41.32
N TRP A 213 10.77 8.27 -42.10
CA TRP A 213 10.59 6.86 -41.79
C TRP A 213 11.76 6.04 -42.26
N ARG A 214 12.62 5.62 -41.33
CA ARG A 214 13.87 4.86 -41.56
C ARG A 214 13.98 3.72 -40.53
N PRO A 215 13.11 2.71 -40.59
CA PRO A 215 13.05 1.63 -39.59
C PRO A 215 14.32 0.76 -39.58
N GLU A 216 15.15 0.82 -40.61
CA GLU A 216 16.46 0.20 -40.73
C GLU A 216 17.52 0.87 -39.84
N HIS A 217 17.37 2.15 -39.49
CA HIS A 217 18.25 2.84 -38.57
C HIS A 217 17.97 2.40 -37.14
N ARG A 218 18.73 1.42 -36.68
CA ARG A 218 18.64 0.81 -35.36
C ARG A 218 19.96 0.95 -34.64
N TYR A 219 19.90 1.23 -33.35
CA TYR A 219 21.08 1.60 -32.60
C TYR A 219 21.24 0.72 -31.35
N SER A 220 22.49 0.33 -31.06
CA SER A 220 22.80 -0.21 -29.73
C SER A 220 22.81 0.92 -28.68
N PRO A 221 22.67 0.61 -27.39
CA PRO A 221 22.81 1.59 -26.32
C PRO A 221 24.11 2.41 -26.42
N GLU A 222 25.23 1.75 -26.78
CA GLU A 222 26.55 2.36 -26.91
C GLU A 222 26.58 3.33 -28.09
N ALA A 223 26.02 2.96 -29.24
CA ALA A 223 25.95 3.81 -30.43
C ALA A 223 25.09 5.07 -30.17
N ILE A 224 24.03 4.97 -29.36
CA ILE A 224 23.22 6.13 -28.96
C ILE A 224 24.02 7.06 -28.04
N VAL A 225 24.78 6.50 -27.10
CA VAL A 225 25.60 7.28 -26.17
C VAL A 225 26.71 8.01 -26.91
N GLU A 226 27.38 7.35 -27.85
CA GLU A 226 28.45 7.92 -28.65
C GLU A 226 27.92 8.95 -29.67
N GLY A 227 26.91 8.58 -30.45
CA GLY A 227 26.37 9.42 -31.52
C GLY A 227 25.72 10.71 -31.01
N LEU A 228 25.06 10.66 -29.85
CA LEU A 228 24.45 11.83 -29.23
C LEU A 228 25.32 12.44 -28.11
N GLN A 229 26.54 11.97 -27.91
CA GLN A 229 27.50 12.43 -26.90
C GLN A 229 26.90 12.48 -25.47
N LEU A 230 26.13 11.46 -25.10
CA LEU A 230 25.43 11.42 -23.85
C LEU A 230 26.39 11.17 -22.67
N LYS A 231 26.26 11.96 -21.61
CA LYS A 231 26.95 11.73 -20.36
C LYS A 231 26.01 10.91 -19.43
N LEU A 232 26.14 9.59 -19.48
CA LEU A 232 25.33 8.73 -18.60
C LEU A 232 25.85 8.80 -17.16
N ALA A 233 24.93 8.94 -16.20
CA ALA A 233 25.27 8.83 -14.80
C ALA A 233 25.90 7.44 -14.50
N PRO A 234 26.92 7.34 -13.63
CA PRO A 234 27.50 6.06 -13.23
C PRO A 234 26.40 5.11 -12.75
N ALA A 235 26.53 3.82 -13.07
CA ALA A 235 25.60 2.82 -12.56
C ALA A 235 25.68 2.82 -11.03
N GLY A 236 24.62 3.28 -10.35
CA GLY A 236 24.54 3.15 -8.89
C GLY A 236 24.14 4.36 -8.04
N ARG A 237 23.68 5.49 -8.60
CA ARG A 237 23.09 6.56 -7.78
C ARG A 237 21.76 7.05 -8.37
N PRO A 238 20.61 6.96 -7.64
CA PRO A 238 19.40 7.63 -8.07
C PRO A 238 19.59 9.15 -7.98
N LYS A 239 19.54 9.85 -9.09
CA LYS A 239 19.46 11.31 -9.11
C LYS A 239 18.15 11.75 -8.50
N LYS A 240 18.19 12.60 -7.47
CA LYS A 240 17.04 13.34 -6.95
C LYS A 240 16.49 14.24 -8.06
N THR A 241 15.33 13.91 -8.56
CA THR A 241 14.58 14.79 -9.47
C THR A 241 14.08 15.97 -8.64
N LYS A 242 14.46 17.21 -9.03
CA LYS A 242 13.85 18.42 -8.49
C LYS A 242 12.40 18.47 -8.94
N VAL A 243 11.49 18.10 -8.06
CA VAL A 243 10.08 18.39 -8.23
C VAL A 243 9.88 19.82 -7.71
N SER A 244 9.60 20.76 -8.60
CA SER A 244 9.03 22.04 -8.23
C SER A 244 7.55 21.82 -7.92
N GLY A 245 7.26 21.48 -6.69
CA GLY A 245 5.90 21.38 -6.17
C GLY A 245 5.90 22.01 -4.79
N LYS A 246 5.05 23.01 -4.61
CA LYS A 246 4.82 23.66 -3.32
C LYS A 246 4.62 22.60 -2.25
N SER A 247 5.59 22.48 -1.37
CA SER A 247 5.49 21.71 -0.15
C SER A 247 4.44 22.37 0.74
N LEU A 248 3.32 21.71 0.93
CA LEU A 248 2.41 21.99 2.03
C LEU A 248 3.10 21.47 3.30
N ILE A 249 3.70 22.39 4.04
CA ILE A 249 4.17 22.14 5.39
C ILE A 249 2.91 21.99 6.26
N ILE A 250 2.55 20.76 6.57
CA ILE A 250 1.62 20.49 7.66
C ILE A 250 2.40 20.72 8.94
N ARG A 251 2.19 21.87 9.55
CA ARG A 251 2.59 22.12 10.93
C ARG A 251 1.66 21.30 11.82
N SER A 252 2.17 20.24 12.43
CA SER A 252 1.58 19.68 13.61
C SER A 252 1.72 20.73 14.72
N ALA A 253 0.59 21.22 15.20
CA ALA A 253 0.54 21.97 16.44
C ALA A 253 0.83 20.99 17.56
N ASP A 254 2.00 21.13 18.16
CA ASP A 254 2.31 20.48 19.43
C ASP A 254 2.46 21.55 20.49
N GLU A 255 1.74 21.34 21.58
CA GLU A 255 1.66 22.24 22.71
C GLU A 255 2.98 22.25 23.52
N GLY A 256 3.39 23.42 23.85
CA GLY A 256 4.15 23.86 25.00
C GLY A 256 5.16 22.90 25.62
N VAL A 257 6.38 22.90 25.12
CA VAL A 257 7.55 22.57 25.91
C VAL A 257 8.56 23.71 25.77
N HIS A 258 9.04 24.18 26.89
CA HIS A 258 10.06 25.22 27.05
C HIS A 258 11.14 25.13 25.98
N THR A 259 11.33 26.21 25.25
CA THR A 259 12.48 26.45 24.38
C THR A 259 13.76 26.47 25.20
N PRO A 260 14.69 25.52 25.01
CA PRO A 260 16.08 25.76 25.38
C PRO A 260 16.66 26.79 24.40
N ALA A 261 17.62 27.57 24.86
CA ALA A 261 18.43 28.49 24.05
C ALA A 261 18.98 27.77 22.79
N PRO A 262 19.31 28.52 21.70
CA PRO A 262 19.82 27.93 20.47
C PRO A 262 21.00 27.02 20.78
N THR A 263 20.82 25.71 20.57
CA THR A 263 21.88 24.72 20.78
C THR A 263 22.95 24.97 19.72
N GLU A 264 24.17 25.19 20.17
CA GLU A 264 25.36 25.28 19.32
C GLU A 264 25.41 24.12 18.34
N ASN A 265 25.81 24.38 17.08
CA ASN A 265 25.97 23.36 16.05
C ASN A 265 26.87 22.23 16.57
N SER A 266 26.43 20.98 16.49
CA SER A 266 27.10 19.82 17.06
C SER A 266 28.53 19.61 16.51
N VAL A 267 28.79 19.99 15.26
CA VAL A 267 30.14 19.92 14.65
C VAL A 267 31.04 21.01 15.26
N ILE A 268 30.51 22.20 15.50
CA ILE A 268 31.25 23.27 16.17
C ILE A 268 31.59 22.89 17.61
N ALA A 269 30.66 22.28 18.32
CA ALA A 269 30.92 21.77 19.67
C ALA A 269 32.04 20.72 19.64
N ALA A 270 31.99 19.73 18.74
CA ALA A 270 33.03 18.72 18.59
C ALA A 270 34.39 19.29 18.17
N LEU A 271 34.41 20.30 17.28
CA LEU A 271 35.64 21.01 16.90
C LEU A 271 36.26 21.73 18.08
N LYS A 272 35.47 22.32 18.99
CA LYS A 272 35.93 22.95 20.22
C LYS A 272 36.48 21.92 21.20
N ASP A 273 35.79 20.81 21.38
CA ASP A 273 36.23 19.71 22.26
C ASP A 273 37.59 19.10 21.83
N HIS A 274 37.82 19.05 20.49
CA HIS A 274 39.09 18.58 19.93
C HIS A 274 40.16 19.68 19.82
N GLY A 275 39.88 20.92 20.28
CA GLY A 275 40.81 22.04 20.20
C GLY A 275 41.11 22.51 18.77
N LEU A 276 40.25 22.20 17.82
CA LEU A 276 40.41 22.55 16.39
C LEU A 276 39.66 23.81 15.97
N TYR A 277 38.79 24.34 16.81
CA TYR A 277 38.02 25.53 16.51
C TYR A 277 38.83 26.80 16.77
N LYS A 278 38.82 27.76 15.82
CA LYS A 278 39.51 29.06 15.94
C LYS A 278 38.48 30.20 16.08
N THR A 279 37.91 30.68 14.99
CA THR A 279 37.03 31.84 14.99
C THR A 279 35.91 31.76 13.95
N PRO A 280 34.77 32.40 14.18
CA PRO A 280 33.76 32.55 13.11
C PRO A 280 34.28 33.54 12.05
N LEU A 281 34.06 33.20 10.77
CA LEU A 281 34.42 34.04 9.60
C LEU A 281 33.24 34.76 8.98
N GLY A 282 32.04 34.66 9.52
CA GLY A 282 30.77 35.20 9.02
C GLY A 282 29.74 34.09 8.77
N GLU A 283 28.57 34.44 8.27
CA GLU A 283 27.37 33.60 8.12
C GLU A 283 27.65 32.09 7.91
N GLY A 284 27.59 31.30 8.99
CA GLY A 284 27.78 29.83 8.95
C GLY A 284 29.15 29.32 8.53
N LYS A 285 30.18 30.20 8.43
CA LYS A 285 31.55 29.85 8.09
C LYS A 285 32.47 30.01 9.28
N HIS A 286 33.33 29.01 9.56
CA HIS A 286 34.21 28.98 10.71
C HIS A 286 35.64 28.62 10.28
N ASP A 287 36.63 29.38 10.82
CA ASP A 287 38.05 29.04 10.69
C ASP A 287 38.38 27.96 11.71
N ILE A 288 39.05 26.92 11.24
CA ILE A 288 39.42 25.78 12.05
C ILE A 288 40.88 25.36 11.78
N THR A 289 41.50 24.69 12.73
CA THR A 289 42.75 23.97 12.52
C THR A 289 42.47 22.73 11.65
N CYS A 290 43.26 22.53 10.60
CA CYS A 290 43.14 21.32 9.79
C CYS A 290 43.57 20.10 10.64
N PRO A 291 42.71 19.05 10.76
CA PRO A 291 43.12 17.82 11.48
C PRO A 291 44.38 17.19 10.92
N TRP A 292 44.68 17.43 9.64
CA TRP A 292 45.83 16.90 8.91
C TRP A 292 46.88 18.00 8.63
N VAL A 293 47.05 18.96 9.56
CA VAL A 293 47.99 20.08 9.41
C VAL A 293 49.45 19.61 9.20
N ASN A 294 49.79 18.45 9.74
CA ASN A 294 51.12 17.84 9.55
C ASN A 294 51.43 17.43 8.11
N GLU A 295 50.44 17.33 7.26
CA GLU A 295 50.55 17.01 5.84
C GLU A 295 50.63 18.29 4.97
N HIS A 296 50.53 19.49 5.55
CA HIS A 296 50.74 20.74 4.84
C HIS A 296 52.23 20.92 4.49
N THR A 297 52.50 21.44 3.31
CA THR A 297 53.88 21.60 2.78
C THR A 297 54.83 22.34 3.75
N ASP A 298 54.29 23.26 4.55
CA ASP A 298 55.08 24.06 5.53
C ASP A 298 54.54 23.88 6.95
N ALA A 299 53.66 22.89 7.21
CA ALA A 299 52.97 22.67 8.49
C ALA A 299 52.24 23.94 9.01
N ILE A 300 51.85 24.85 8.10
CA ILE A 300 51.22 26.12 8.45
C ILE A 300 49.71 25.88 8.62
N ASP A 301 49.16 26.30 9.77
CA ASP A 301 47.77 26.16 10.14
C ASP A 301 46.92 27.37 9.76
N HIS A 302 46.65 27.52 8.46
CA HIS A 302 45.71 28.53 7.94
C HIS A 302 44.96 28.02 6.69
N GLY A 303 43.90 28.69 6.27
CA GLY A 303 43.17 28.37 5.04
C GLY A 303 42.28 27.13 5.13
N THR A 304 41.86 26.70 6.33
CA THR A 304 40.95 25.61 6.54
C THR A 304 39.64 26.11 7.16
N ALA A 305 38.51 25.77 6.56
CA ALA A 305 37.20 26.24 7.03
C ALA A 305 36.18 25.12 7.09
N TYR A 306 35.31 25.18 8.11
CA TYR A 306 34.05 24.47 8.23
C TYR A 306 32.88 25.40 7.86
N PHE A 307 31.87 24.88 7.15
CA PHE A 307 30.67 25.56 6.77
C PHE A 307 29.46 24.86 7.37
N GLU A 308 28.61 25.58 8.07
CA GLU A 308 27.37 25.04 8.60
C GLU A 308 26.39 24.65 7.48
N PRO A 309 25.46 23.70 7.75
CA PRO A 309 24.38 23.40 6.81
C PRO A 309 23.55 24.64 6.49
N ASP A 310 23.27 24.87 5.20
CA ASP A 310 22.38 25.91 4.70
C ASP A 310 21.36 25.38 3.69
N ASP A 311 20.50 26.22 3.13
CA ASP A 311 19.50 25.84 2.14
C ASP A 311 20.09 25.32 0.82
N GLN A 312 21.36 25.66 0.53
CA GLN A 312 22.08 25.21 -0.65
C GLN A 312 22.89 23.94 -0.38
N TYR A 313 23.44 23.78 0.83
CA TYR A 313 24.26 22.67 1.27
C TYR A 313 23.76 22.08 2.58
N SER A 314 22.75 21.23 2.49
CA SER A 314 22.04 20.67 3.65
C SER A 314 22.91 19.85 4.62
N SER A 315 24.12 19.50 4.23
CA SER A 315 25.08 18.73 5.06
C SER A 315 26.21 19.61 5.61
N GLY A 316 26.27 20.88 5.22
CA GLY A 316 27.43 21.74 5.47
C GLY A 316 28.64 21.38 4.60
N GLY A 317 29.82 21.90 4.95
CA GLY A 317 31.03 21.70 4.16
C GLY A 317 32.32 21.79 4.97
N PHE A 318 33.37 21.18 4.46
CA PHE A 318 34.75 21.33 4.93
C PHE A 318 35.66 21.57 3.73
N LYS A 319 36.57 22.53 3.84
CA LYS A 319 37.57 22.82 2.82
C LYS A 319 38.89 23.24 3.43
N CYS A 320 39.94 22.53 3.05
CA CYS A 320 41.34 22.93 3.25
C CYS A 320 41.91 23.42 1.91
N GLN A 321 42.66 24.53 1.91
CA GLN A 321 43.26 25.10 0.71
C GLN A 321 44.66 24.54 0.38
N HIS A 322 45.18 23.62 1.19
CA HIS A 322 46.48 23.01 0.98
C HIS A 322 46.42 21.80 0.04
N SER A 323 47.58 21.22 -0.28
CA SER A 323 47.77 20.17 -1.30
C SER A 323 46.87 18.94 -1.14
N HIS A 324 46.37 18.65 0.04
CA HIS A 324 45.43 17.56 0.34
C HIS A 324 43.94 17.98 0.33
N GLY A 325 43.62 19.22 -0.03
CA GLY A 325 42.26 19.76 0.06
C GLY A 325 41.21 19.05 -0.83
N ASP A 326 41.68 18.29 -1.83
CA ASP A 326 40.78 17.43 -2.64
C ASP A 326 40.67 16.00 -2.05
N GLN A 327 41.55 15.62 -1.16
CA GLN A 327 41.58 14.31 -0.52
C GLN A 327 40.68 14.25 0.71
N TYR A 328 40.65 15.32 1.53
CA TYR A 328 39.86 15.39 2.75
C TYR A 328 38.67 16.35 2.57
N ARG A 329 37.46 15.84 2.79
CA ARG A 329 36.20 16.57 2.70
C ARG A 329 35.44 16.50 4.02
N LEU A 330 34.18 16.94 4.06
CA LEU A 330 33.34 16.92 5.27
C LEU A 330 33.22 15.51 5.87
N GLY A 331 33.15 14.45 5.05
CA GLY A 331 33.06 13.06 5.52
C GLY A 331 34.25 12.68 6.39
N GLU A 332 35.46 12.95 5.93
CA GLU A 332 36.70 12.66 6.65
C GLU A 332 36.84 13.50 7.92
N LEU A 333 36.37 14.77 7.91
CA LEU A 333 36.33 15.61 9.11
C LEU A 333 35.37 15.02 10.15
N LEU A 334 34.17 14.59 9.76
CA LEU A 334 33.19 13.99 10.66
C LEU A 334 33.69 12.65 11.22
N ASP A 335 34.41 11.87 10.41
CA ASP A 335 35.07 10.63 10.85
C ASP A 335 36.19 10.90 11.84
N PHE A 336 37.00 11.94 11.61
CA PHE A 336 38.06 12.39 12.55
C PHE A 336 37.44 12.82 13.89
N LEU A 337 36.37 13.60 13.86
CA LEU A 337 35.63 14.04 15.05
C LEU A 337 34.75 12.91 15.67
N GLU A 338 34.85 11.70 15.15
CA GLU A 338 34.05 10.53 15.57
C GLU A 338 32.51 10.73 15.50
N MET A 339 32.02 11.76 14.80
CA MET A 339 30.63 12.14 14.79
C MET A 339 29.77 11.19 13.89
N GLN A 340 30.29 10.68 12.80
CA GLN A 340 29.58 9.69 11.97
C GLN A 340 29.49 8.33 12.67
N ARG A 341 30.47 7.97 13.48
CA ARG A 341 30.48 6.73 14.26
C ARG A 341 29.48 6.75 15.41
N SER A 342 29.12 7.91 15.96
CA SER A 342 28.20 7.98 17.10
C SER A 342 26.73 7.62 16.72
N GLN A 343 26.29 7.89 15.52
CA GLN A 343 24.96 7.45 15.05
C GLN A 343 24.96 5.99 14.55
N ALA A 344 26.07 5.48 14.02
CA ALA A 344 26.22 4.09 13.61
C ALA A 344 26.56 3.16 14.81
N ARG A 345 27.18 3.67 15.87
CA ARG A 345 27.57 2.88 17.06
C ARG A 345 26.41 2.35 17.89
N ASN A 346 25.19 2.87 17.71
CA ASN A 346 24.01 2.38 18.45
C ASN A 346 23.19 1.32 17.70
N LYS A 347 23.57 0.95 16.47
CA LYS A 347 22.88 -0.10 15.73
C LYS A 347 23.67 -1.41 15.80
N PRO A 348 23.01 -2.54 16.01
CA PRO A 348 23.63 -3.86 15.89
C PRO A 348 24.30 -4.03 14.52
N LEU A 349 25.44 -4.71 14.49
CA LEU A 349 26.19 -4.95 13.26
C LEU A 349 25.89 -6.33 12.69
N ILE A 350 25.43 -6.38 11.45
CA ILE A 350 25.22 -7.62 10.70
C ILE A 350 26.25 -7.71 9.58
N ARG A 351 27.12 -8.71 9.65
CA ARG A 351 28.11 -9.01 8.62
C ARG A 351 27.61 -10.07 7.65
N VAL A 352 27.63 -9.74 6.36
CA VAL A 352 27.23 -10.67 5.29
C VAL A 352 28.38 -11.63 5.02
N ILE A 353 28.32 -12.81 5.62
CA ILE A 353 29.34 -13.85 5.48
C ILE A 353 28.92 -14.80 4.33
N ARG A 354 29.80 -14.98 3.36
CA ARG A 354 29.56 -15.85 2.23
C ARG A 354 29.49 -17.31 2.70
N GLY A 355 28.40 -18.01 2.36
CA GLY A 355 28.15 -19.40 2.80
C GLY A 355 27.29 -19.51 4.05
N GLU A 356 27.14 -18.44 4.85
CA GLU A 356 26.42 -18.43 6.13
C GLU A 356 25.08 -17.68 6.03
N LEU A 357 24.34 -17.91 4.91
CA LEU A 357 23.07 -17.22 4.63
C LEU A 357 22.08 -17.31 5.80
N HIS A 358 21.94 -18.49 6.40
CA HIS A 358 21.00 -18.75 7.50
C HIS A 358 21.32 -17.94 8.75
N LEU A 359 22.60 -17.81 9.14
CA LEU A 359 23.02 -17.03 10.30
C LEU A 359 22.76 -15.51 10.09
N VAL A 360 23.00 -15.04 8.86
CA VAL A 360 22.77 -13.63 8.52
C VAL A 360 21.27 -13.31 8.54
N VAL A 361 20.43 -14.21 8.02
CA VAL A 361 18.96 -14.05 8.02
C VAL A 361 18.41 -14.14 9.44
N ASP A 362 18.91 -15.06 10.26
CA ASP A 362 18.51 -15.22 11.66
C ASP A 362 18.86 -13.97 12.49
N ALA A 363 20.08 -13.43 12.32
CA ALA A 363 20.49 -12.17 12.94
C ALA A 363 19.59 -10.99 12.49
N ALA A 364 19.25 -10.93 11.21
CA ALA A 364 18.35 -9.90 10.67
C ALA A 364 16.94 -9.99 11.27
N GLU A 365 16.38 -11.19 11.40
CA GLU A 365 15.10 -11.43 12.04
C GLU A 365 15.12 -10.99 13.51
N LYS A 366 16.17 -11.36 14.24
CA LYS A 366 16.35 -11.00 15.64
C LYS A 366 16.37 -9.49 15.85
N GLU A 367 17.13 -8.78 15.03
CA GLU A 367 17.22 -7.32 15.14
C GLU A 367 15.92 -6.62 14.71
N LEU A 368 15.18 -7.19 13.75
CA LEU A 368 13.86 -6.71 13.39
C LEU A 368 12.87 -6.90 14.55
N ALA A 369 12.89 -8.07 15.19
CA ALA A 369 12.02 -8.41 16.33
C ALA A 369 12.31 -7.54 17.56
N SER A 370 13.59 -7.24 17.85
CA SER A 370 14.01 -6.43 19.00
C SER A 370 13.40 -5.02 19.02
N ARG A 371 12.96 -4.51 17.85
CA ARG A 371 12.30 -3.21 17.73
C ARG A 371 10.85 -3.19 18.24
N GLY A 372 10.23 -4.35 18.48
CA GLY A 372 8.87 -4.46 19.00
C GLY A 372 7.77 -3.93 18.07
N ARG A 373 8.05 -3.76 16.77
CA ARG A 373 7.11 -3.21 15.77
C ARG A 373 6.68 -4.21 14.72
N HIS A 374 7.41 -5.32 14.60
CA HIS A 374 7.15 -6.37 13.61
C HIS A 374 6.80 -7.68 14.31
N PHE A 375 5.86 -8.38 13.71
CA PHE A 375 5.25 -9.61 14.23
C PHE A 375 5.12 -10.63 13.10
N GLN A 376 4.90 -11.89 13.47
CA GLN A 376 4.47 -12.91 12.51
C GLN A 376 2.96 -13.16 12.60
N LEU A 377 2.31 -13.23 11.46
CA LEU A 377 0.87 -13.54 11.33
C LEU A 377 0.66 -14.50 10.15
N GLY A 378 0.27 -15.72 10.41
CA GLY A 378 -0.09 -16.70 9.36
C GLY A 378 0.98 -16.91 8.29
N GLY A 379 2.25 -16.88 8.64
CA GLY A 379 3.38 -17.01 7.71
C GLY A 379 3.82 -15.72 7.04
N LEU A 380 3.29 -14.57 7.46
CA LEU A 380 3.66 -13.24 6.96
C LEU A 380 4.39 -12.45 8.04
N ILE A 381 5.27 -11.56 7.62
CA ILE A 381 5.80 -10.49 8.47
C ILE A 381 4.80 -9.32 8.40
N VAL A 382 4.34 -8.85 9.56
CA VAL A 382 3.37 -7.76 9.66
C VAL A 382 3.85 -6.70 10.64
N SER A 383 3.32 -5.48 10.49
CA SER A 383 3.47 -4.40 11.45
C SER A 383 2.09 -3.86 11.86
N VAL A 384 2.02 -3.17 13.00
CA VAL A 384 0.82 -2.46 13.43
C VAL A 384 0.98 -0.98 13.13
N SER A 385 0.00 -0.41 12.45
CA SER A 385 -0.09 1.01 12.15
C SER A 385 -1.37 1.58 12.74
N THR A 386 -1.33 2.83 13.17
CA THR A 386 -2.50 3.54 13.69
C THR A 386 -2.88 4.65 12.72
N ASP A 387 -4.15 4.73 12.38
CA ASP A 387 -4.67 5.84 11.58
C ASP A 387 -4.56 7.16 12.36
N PRO A 388 -3.89 8.18 11.82
CA PRO A 388 -3.63 9.42 12.55
C PRO A 388 -4.90 10.24 12.84
N THR A 389 -6.00 9.99 12.12
CA THR A 389 -7.25 10.75 12.26
C THR A 389 -8.18 10.10 13.28
N SER A 390 -8.39 8.80 13.16
CA SER A 390 -9.32 8.05 14.01
C SER A 390 -8.66 7.41 15.23
N GLY A 391 -7.34 7.22 15.20
CA GLY A 391 -6.62 6.43 16.20
C GLY A 391 -6.83 4.92 16.07
N ASP A 392 -7.53 4.44 15.03
CA ASP A 392 -7.81 3.01 14.86
C ASP A 392 -6.57 2.24 14.38
N PRO A 393 -6.18 1.15 15.05
CA PRO A 393 -5.06 0.33 14.61
C PRO A 393 -5.44 -0.63 13.50
N SER A 394 -4.50 -0.87 12.59
CA SER A 394 -4.59 -1.87 11.53
C SER A 394 -3.31 -2.69 11.41
N ILE A 395 -3.44 -3.93 10.94
CA ILE A 395 -2.32 -4.81 10.62
C ILE A 395 -1.92 -4.56 9.16
N ILE A 396 -0.64 -4.30 8.93
CA ILE A 396 -0.10 -4.07 7.59
C ILE A 396 0.89 -5.19 7.26
N PRO A 397 0.62 -6.03 6.24
CA PRO A 397 1.59 -6.99 5.73
C PRO A 397 2.81 -6.25 5.15
N THR A 398 4.00 -6.62 5.62
CA THR A 398 5.26 -6.01 5.17
C THR A 398 5.63 -6.55 3.79
N THR A 399 5.92 -5.67 2.84
CA THR A 399 6.44 -6.06 1.51
C THR A 399 7.96 -6.21 1.55
N ALA A 400 8.56 -6.92 0.59
CA ALA A 400 10.02 -7.08 0.55
C ALA A 400 10.79 -5.75 0.45
N PRO A 401 10.35 -4.73 -0.32
CA PRO A 401 10.99 -3.40 -0.28
C PRO A 401 10.84 -2.69 1.07
N ALA A 402 9.68 -2.80 1.73
CA ALA A 402 9.47 -2.24 3.06
C ALA A 402 10.36 -2.95 4.09
N LEU A 403 10.48 -4.28 4.01
CA LEU A 403 11.37 -5.07 4.85
C LEU A 403 12.84 -4.67 4.69
N THR A 404 13.30 -4.41 3.46
CA THR A 404 14.65 -3.90 3.20
C THR A 404 14.90 -2.59 3.95
N ARG A 405 13.95 -1.65 3.88
CA ARG A 405 14.04 -0.39 4.61
C ARG A 405 14.09 -0.59 6.12
N GLU A 406 13.21 -1.43 6.66
CA GLU A 406 13.15 -1.68 8.11
C GLU A 406 14.41 -2.40 8.63
N LEU A 407 14.99 -3.32 7.86
CA LEU A 407 16.26 -3.98 8.20
C LEU A 407 17.45 -3.01 8.13
N SER A 408 17.44 -2.04 7.20
CA SER A 408 18.44 -0.97 7.16
C SER A 408 18.34 -0.02 8.36
N ILE A 409 17.11 0.18 8.88
CA ILE A 409 16.90 0.95 10.12
C ILE A 409 17.30 0.14 11.36
N ALA A 410 17.04 -1.17 11.37
CA ALA A 410 17.27 -2.05 12.50
C ALA A 410 18.76 -2.29 12.77
N ALA A 411 19.59 -2.44 11.75
CA ALA A 411 20.99 -2.81 11.88
C ALA A 411 21.90 -2.07 10.88
N THR A 412 23.18 -2.01 11.20
CA THR A 412 24.25 -1.63 10.27
C THR A 412 24.71 -2.90 9.54
N TRP A 413 24.84 -2.83 8.21
CA TRP A 413 25.20 -3.97 7.39
C TRP A 413 26.58 -3.79 6.79
N GLU A 414 27.40 -4.83 6.87
CA GLU A 414 28.73 -4.87 6.26
C GLU A 414 28.91 -6.11 5.39
N ARG A 415 29.65 -5.95 4.29
CA ARG A 415 30.13 -7.06 3.46
C ARG A 415 31.64 -7.00 3.32
N TYR A 416 32.30 -8.15 3.25
CA TYR A 416 33.72 -8.20 2.96
C TYR A 416 34.00 -7.88 1.51
N ASP A 417 34.87 -6.90 1.24
CA ASP A 417 35.37 -6.59 -0.10
C ASP A 417 36.76 -7.19 -0.25
N GLY A 418 36.88 -8.22 -1.10
CA GLY A 418 38.15 -8.92 -1.36
C GLY A 418 39.19 -8.10 -2.14
N ARG A 419 38.82 -6.92 -2.69
CA ARG A 419 39.79 -6.05 -3.36
C ARG A 419 40.49 -5.11 -2.38
N SER A 420 39.71 -4.55 -1.47
CA SER A 420 40.24 -3.67 -0.42
C SER A 420 40.60 -4.42 0.87
N GLU A 421 40.35 -5.74 0.91
CA GLU A 421 40.61 -6.64 2.04
C GLU A 421 39.99 -6.15 3.36
N CYS A 422 38.88 -5.43 3.29
CA CYS A 422 38.21 -4.87 4.48
C CYS A 422 36.69 -5.06 4.42
N TRP A 423 36.05 -4.87 5.59
CA TRP A 423 34.60 -4.81 5.70
C TRP A 423 34.09 -3.43 5.28
N VAL A 424 33.18 -3.39 4.31
CA VAL A 424 32.58 -2.16 3.79
C VAL A 424 31.08 -2.13 4.08
N LEU A 425 30.55 -0.94 4.36
CA LEU A 425 29.12 -0.72 4.58
C LEU A 425 28.33 -1.11 3.32
N THR A 426 27.18 -1.71 3.52
CA THR A 426 26.26 -2.10 2.45
C THR A 426 24.82 -1.98 2.93
N ASP A 427 23.87 -1.90 1.99
CA ASP A 427 22.45 -2.09 2.29
C ASP A 427 22.16 -3.58 2.53
N PRO A 428 21.03 -3.92 3.21
CA PRO A 428 20.57 -5.30 3.34
C PRO A 428 20.51 -5.98 1.98
N PRO A 429 21.25 -7.08 1.73
CA PRO A 429 21.27 -7.68 0.39
C PRO A 429 19.94 -8.31 0.03
N VAL A 430 19.43 -8.02 -1.18
CA VAL A 430 18.11 -8.45 -1.67
C VAL A 430 17.86 -9.96 -1.49
N ARG A 431 18.91 -10.79 -1.71
CA ARG A 431 18.82 -12.24 -1.51
C ARG A 431 18.47 -12.61 -0.07
N HIS A 432 19.08 -11.98 0.93
CA HIS A 432 18.85 -12.25 2.36
C HIS A 432 17.47 -11.75 2.77
N VAL A 433 17.08 -10.56 2.29
CA VAL A 433 15.74 -10.00 2.52
C VAL A 433 14.65 -10.92 1.97
N ASN A 434 14.80 -11.41 0.73
CA ASN A 434 13.82 -12.30 0.12
C ASN A 434 13.73 -13.64 0.86
N VAL A 435 14.85 -14.21 1.33
CA VAL A 435 14.83 -15.44 2.12
C VAL A 435 14.09 -15.23 3.45
N LEU A 436 14.30 -14.11 4.13
CA LEU A 436 13.54 -13.78 5.34
C LEU A 436 12.05 -13.54 5.01
N TYR A 437 11.76 -12.77 3.96
CA TYR A 437 10.39 -12.48 3.53
C TYR A 437 9.59 -13.73 3.16
N ASP A 438 10.23 -14.72 2.56
CA ASP A 438 9.59 -15.97 2.10
C ASP A 438 9.70 -17.13 3.10
N ALA A 439 10.26 -16.90 4.29
CA ALA A 439 10.55 -17.95 5.28
C ALA A 439 9.30 -18.69 5.80
N GLN A 440 8.13 -18.04 5.84
CA GLN A 440 6.84 -18.56 6.36
C GLN A 440 6.86 -19.02 7.83
N LYS A 441 8.04 -19.30 8.38
CA LYS A 441 8.28 -19.64 9.79
C LYS A 441 9.36 -18.73 10.32
N PHE A 442 9.10 -18.14 11.47
CA PHE A 442 9.97 -17.16 12.11
C PHE A 442 10.33 -17.64 13.52
N THR A 443 11.57 -17.43 13.91
CA THR A 443 12.10 -17.87 15.21
C THR A 443 12.02 -16.77 16.26
N HIS A 444 12.28 -15.53 15.85
CA HIS A 444 12.41 -14.38 16.76
C HIS A 444 11.21 -13.43 16.72
N LEU A 445 10.53 -13.36 15.57
CA LEU A 445 9.35 -12.50 15.45
C LEU A 445 8.21 -13.03 16.33
N PRO A 446 7.68 -12.23 17.27
CA PRO A 446 6.60 -12.66 18.13
C PRO A 446 5.30 -12.88 17.32
N PRO A 447 4.51 -13.93 17.62
CA PRO A 447 3.24 -14.16 16.95
C PRO A 447 2.23 -13.07 17.29
N LEU A 448 1.39 -12.68 16.31
CA LEU A 448 0.29 -11.72 16.49
C LEU A 448 -1.05 -12.44 16.31
N ALA A 449 -1.83 -12.58 17.37
CA ALA A 449 -3.16 -13.18 17.30
C ALA A 449 -4.26 -12.16 16.94
N GLY A 450 -4.01 -10.86 17.10
CA GLY A 450 -4.95 -9.79 16.79
C GLY A 450 -4.64 -8.49 17.50
N LEU A 451 -5.56 -7.53 17.33
CA LEU A 451 -5.48 -6.19 17.93
C LEU A 451 -6.52 -6.06 19.06
N ALA A 452 -6.18 -5.29 20.09
CA ALA A 452 -7.11 -4.83 21.11
C ALA A 452 -7.14 -3.29 21.11
N ARG A 453 -8.35 -2.72 21.08
CA ARG A 453 -8.59 -1.27 20.99
C ARG A 453 -9.07 -0.68 22.31
N GLN A 454 -9.12 -1.52 23.34
CA GLN A 454 -9.53 -1.26 24.73
C GLN A 454 -9.02 -2.38 25.63
N PRO A 455 -9.14 -2.25 26.95
CA PRO A 455 -8.94 -3.35 27.89
C PRO A 455 -9.81 -4.56 27.51
N TYR A 456 -9.28 -5.76 27.68
CA TYR A 456 -9.93 -7.01 27.30
C TYR A 456 -9.65 -8.10 28.33
N PHE A 457 -10.40 -9.18 28.30
CA PHE A 457 -10.19 -10.28 29.25
C PHE A 457 -9.18 -11.31 28.69
N SER A 458 -8.33 -11.79 29.56
CA SER A 458 -7.48 -12.96 29.31
C SER A 458 -8.33 -14.22 29.24
N GLU A 459 -8.13 -15.01 28.20
CA GLU A 459 -8.84 -16.29 28.04
C GLU A 459 -8.38 -17.34 29.05
N ALA A 460 -7.15 -17.22 29.57
CA ALA A 460 -6.55 -18.20 30.45
C ALA A 460 -7.12 -18.12 31.88
N ASP A 461 -7.33 -16.91 32.41
CA ASP A 461 -7.71 -16.69 33.82
C ASP A 461 -8.88 -15.70 33.98
N GLY A 462 -9.40 -15.15 32.89
CA GLY A 462 -10.51 -14.22 32.88
C GLY A 462 -10.22 -12.84 33.48
N LYS A 463 -8.94 -12.51 33.75
CA LYS A 463 -8.58 -11.19 34.27
C LYS A 463 -8.56 -10.15 33.15
N VAL A 464 -8.84 -8.91 33.53
CA VAL A 464 -8.76 -7.78 32.59
C VAL A 464 -7.30 -7.45 32.33
N ILE A 465 -6.93 -7.40 31.07
CA ILE A 465 -5.66 -6.88 30.58
C ILE A 465 -5.90 -5.42 30.22
N ALA A 466 -5.44 -4.51 31.09
CA ALA A 466 -5.62 -3.07 30.95
C ALA A 466 -4.37 -2.34 30.44
N GLU A 467 -3.24 -3.05 30.27
CA GLU A 467 -2.00 -2.49 29.77
C GLU A 467 -1.96 -2.51 28.24
N PRO A 468 -1.67 -1.36 27.57
CA PRO A 468 -1.45 -1.31 26.13
C PRO A 468 -0.12 -1.97 25.75
N GLY A 469 0.07 -2.21 24.45
CA GLY A 469 1.26 -2.85 23.91
C GLY A 469 1.09 -4.35 23.67
N TYR A 470 2.20 -5.04 23.38
CA TYR A 470 2.19 -6.46 23.08
C TYR A 470 2.11 -7.30 24.35
N ASN A 471 1.10 -8.15 24.41
CA ASN A 471 0.94 -9.11 25.50
C ASN A 471 1.38 -10.51 25.03
N SER A 472 2.44 -11.05 25.65
CA SER A 472 3.05 -12.33 25.25
C SER A 472 2.22 -13.57 25.62
N GLN A 473 1.24 -13.46 26.52
CA GLN A 473 0.35 -14.57 26.87
C GLN A 473 -0.81 -14.72 25.89
N THR A 474 -1.38 -13.59 25.45
CA THR A 474 -2.53 -13.59 24.53
C THR A 474 -2.11 -13.35 23.09
N HIS A 475 -0.84 -13.00 22.84
CA HIS A 475 -0.31 -12.62 21.54
C HIS A 475 -1.07 -11.48 20.85
N ARG A 476 -1.71 -10.60 21.63
CA ARG A 476 -2.44 -9.42 21.12
C ARG A 476 -1.64 -8.16 21.33
N PHE A 477 -1.85 -7.22 20.41
CA PHE A 477 -1.25 -5.89 20.51
C PHE A 477 -2.34 -4.88 20.90
N GLY A 478 -2.25 -4.33 22.12
CA GLY A 478 -3.16 -3.30 22.65
C GLY A 478 -2.77 -1.91 22.14
N VAL A 479 -3.69 -1.24 21.44
CA VAL A 479 -3.53 0.14 20.98
C VAL A 479 -4.65 0.98 21.59
N PHE A 480 -4.44 1.46 22.79
CA PHE A 480 -5.37 2.30 23.53
C PHE A 480 -4.64 3.06 24.65
N ASP A 481 -5.21 4.15 25.11
CA ASP A 481 -4.75 4.86 26.30
C ASP A 481 -5.52 4.32 27.53
N ALA A 482 -4.83 3.58 28.39
CA ALA A 482 -5.41 2.97 29.59
C ALA A 482 -6.12 3.98 30.50
N ARG A 483 -5.68 5.24 30.51
CA ARG A 483 -6.28 6.31 31.35
C ARG A 483 -7.72 6.67 30.98
N GLN A 484 -8.13 6.35 29.75
CA GLN A 484 -9.49 6.59 29.28
C GLN A 484 -10.50 5.55 29.80
N PHE A 485 -10.01 4.41 30.34
CA PHE A 485 -10.85 3.29 30.75
C PHE A 485 -10.81 3.13 32.26
N ALA A 486 -11.59 3.97 32.96
CA ALA A 486 -11.76 3.83 34.43
C ALA A 486 -12.60 2.60 34.72
N LEU A 487 -12.05 1.64 35.46
CA LEU A 487 -12.76 0.44 35.90
C LEU A 487 -13.10 0.60 37.38
N PRO A 488 -14.36 0.92 37.73
CA PRO A 488 -14.81 1.00 39.13
C PRO A 488 -14.82 -0.39 39.78
N GLU A 489 -14.94 -0.43 41.10
CA GLU A 489 -15.13 -1.70 41.81
C GLU A 489 -16.42 -2.39 41.31
N PRO A 490 -16.32 -3.64 40.83
CA PRO A 490 -17.44 -4.31 40.18
C PRO A 490 -18.41 -4.91 41.18
N THR A 491 -19.31 -4.08 41.70
CA THR A 491 -20.42 -4.44 42.57
C THR A 491 -21.73 -4.63 41.79
N VAL A 492 -22.76 -5.15 42.39
CA VAL A 492 -24.12 -5.29 41.78
C VAL A 492 -24.68 -3.91 41.42
N GLU A 493 -24.52 -2.96 42.33
CA GLU A 493 -24.97 -1.57 42.13
C GLU A 493 -24.23 -0.92 40.93
N ALA A 494 -22.91 -1.09 40.85
CA ALA A 494 -22.13 -0.59 39.73
C ALA A 494 -22.56 -1.24 38.40
N ALA A 495 -22.95 -2.51 38.39
CA ALA A 495 -23.50 -3.18 37.22
C ALA A 495 -24.87 -2.63 36.81
N GLN A 496 -25.75 -2.29 37.78
CA GLN A 496 -27.06 -1.68 37.51
C GLN A 496 -26.90 -0.25 36.93
N GLU A 497 -25.96 0.54 37.48
CA GLU A 497 -25.63 1.87 36.95
C GLU A 497 -25.07 1.77 35.55
N ALA A 498 -24.14 0.81 35.30
CA ALA A 498 -23.60 0.54 34.00
C ALA A 498 -24.66 0.13 32.97
N LEU A 499 -25.60 -0.76 33.37
CA LEU A 499 -26.72 -1.14 32.51
C LEU A 499 -27.60 0.06 32.19
N SER A 500 -27.97 0.86 33.18
CA SER A 500 -28.80 2.07 32.98
C SER A 500 -28.14 3.07 32.04
N LEU A 501 -26.81 3.23 32.12
CA LEU A 501 -26.04 4.05 31.24
C LEU A 501 -26.10 3.54 29.79
N LEU A 502 -25.97 2.23 29.56
CA LEU A 502 -26.04 1.60 28.25
C LEU A 502 -27.45 1.64 27.66
N GLU A 503 -28.47 1.37 28.46
CA GLU A 503 -29.86 1.48 28.04
C GLU A 503 -30.27 2.90 27.65
N GLY A 504 -29.71 3.91 28.32
CA GLY A 504 -29.88 5.32 27.94
C GLY A 504 -29.41 5.69 26.55
N LEU A 505 -28.49 4.90 25.94
CA LEU A 505 -28.11 5.05 24.54
C LEU A 505 -29.17 4.53 23.57
N LEU A 506 -30.02 3.62 24.02
CA LEU A 506 -31.02 2.92 23.23
C LEU A 506 -32.43 3.47 23.41
N SER A 507 -32.60 4.51 24.22
CA SER A 507 -33.93 5.03 24.66
C SER A 507 -34.84 5.50 23.54
N GLU A 508 -34.26 5.95 22.40
CA GLU A 508 -35.01 6.49 21.26
C GLU A 508 -35.08 5.53 20.05
N PHE A 509 -34.54 4.30 20.19
CA PHE A 509 -34.72 3.28 19.17
C PHE A 509 -36.04 2.52 19.39
N PHE A 510 -36.77 2.32 18.31
CA PHE A 510 -38.07 1.62 18.32
C PHE A 510 -37.88 0.11 18.13
N PHE A 511 -37.51 -0.59 19.20
CA PHE A 511 -37.39 -2.04 19.17
C PHE A 511 -38.80 -2.68 19.15
N VAL A 512 -38.93 -3.77 18.41
CA VAL A 512 -40.21 -4.51 18.31
C VAL A 512 -40.52 -5.22 19.62
N ALA A 513 -39.49 -5.76 20.29
CA ALA A 513 -39.61 -6.44 21.59
C ALA A 513 -38.45 -6.06 22.52
N ASP A 514 -38.65 -6.26 23.84
CA ASP A 514 -37.57 -6.08 24.81
C ASP A 514 -36.38 -7.01 24.56
N ALA A 515 -36.63 -8.17 23.97
CA ALA A 515 -35.55 -9.08 23.51
C ALA A 515 -34.68 -8.48 22.40
N ASP A 516 -35.22 -7.66 21.52
CA ASP A 516 -34.44 -6.96 20.49
C ASP A 516 -33.53 -5.89 21.12
N LYS A 517 -34.03 -5.18 22.16
CA LYS A 517 -33.22 -4.24 22.96
C LYS A 517 -32.10 -4.98 23.70
N ALA A 518 -32.38 -6.13 24.31
CA ALA A 518 -31.38 -6.97 24.94
C ALA A 518 -30.37 -7.50 23.94
N ALA A 519 -30.78 -7.85 22.71
CA ALA A 519 -29.87 -8.25 21.61
C ALA A 519 -28.96 -7.10 21.19
N ALA A 520 -29.44 -5.86 21.13
CA ALA A 520 -28.62 -4.69 20.84
C ALA A 520 -27.56 -4.44 21.94
N LEU A 521 -27.93 -4.60 23.22
CA LEU A 521 -26.98 -4.53 24.34
C LEU A 521 -25.94 -5.67 24.26
N ALA A 522 -26.36 -6.90 23.95
CA ALA A 522 -25.46 -8.03 23.76
C ALA A 522 -24.50 -7.78 22.54
N ALA A 523 -24.95 -7.11 21.50
CA ALA A 523 -24.09 -6.71 20.37
C ALA A 523 -23.02 -5.68 20.80
N MET A 524 -23.37 -4.68 21.64
CA MET A 524 -22.41 -3.72 22.21
C MET A 524 -21.41 -4.43 23.14
N MET A 525 -21.87 -5.36 23.96
CA MET A 525 -21.01 -6.18 24.81
C MET A 525 -20.07 -7.04 23.95
N THR A 526 -20.62 -7.71 22.93
CA THR A 526 -19.83 -8.52 22.00
C THR A 526 -18.76 -7.65 21.29
N ALA A 527 -19.11 -6.45 20.83
CA ALA A 527 -18.18 -5.49 20.25
C ALA A 527 -17.01 -5.17 21.19
N THR A 528 -17.33 -4.91 22.47
CA THR A 528 -16.33 -4.60 23.50
C THR A 528 -15.38 -5.76 23.76
N VAL A 529 -15.90 -6.97 23.95
CA VAL A 529 -15.10 -8.14 24.34
C VAL A 529 -14.71 -9.05 23.18
N ARG A 530 -14.94 -8.62 21.93
CA ARG A 530 -14.63 -9.44 20.75
C ARG A 530 -13.18 -9.93 20.69
N PRO A 531 -12.16 -9.17 21.13
CA PRO A 531 -10.80 -9.69 21.22
C PRO A 531 -10.66 -10.93 22.10
N THR A 532 -11.46 -11.06 23.16
CA THR A 532 -11.46 -12.21 24.09
C THR A 532 -12.15 -13.44 23.51
N LEU A 533 -13.22 -13.25 22.70
CA LEU A 533 -14.07 -14.34 22.24
C LEU A 533 -13.42 -15.09 21.07
N SER A 534 -13.27 -16.41 21.20
CA SER A 534 -12.80 -17.28 20.10
C SER A 534 -13.76 -17.21 18.90
N HIS A 535 -15.06 -17.22 19.16
CA HIS A 535 -16.11 -17.04 18.17
C HIS A 535 -17.31 -16.32 18.80
N ALA A 536 -18.12 -15.68 17.97
CA ALA A 536 -19.31 -14.94 18.40
C ALA A 536 -20.35 -14.94 17.27
N PRO A 537 -21.66 -14.80 17.59
CA PRO A 537 -22.68 -14.61 16.57
C PRO A 537 -22.45 -13.29 15.81
N ALA A 538 -22.94 -13.23 14.58
CA ALA A 538 -23.16 -11.96 13.90
C ALA A 538 -24.47 -11.35 14.37
N PHE A 539 -24.62 -10.03 14.17
CA PHE A 539 -25.88 -9.35 14.45
C PHE A 539 -26.42 -8.70 13.17
N HIS A 540 -27.71 -8.83 12.96
CA HIS A 540 -28.39 -8.25 11.81
C HIS A 540 -29.49 -7.31 12.27
N VAL A 541 -29.42 -6.04 11.88
CA VAL A 541 -30.46 -5.04 12.20
C VAL A 541 -31.45 -4.97 11.05
N ARG A 542 -32.69 -5.36 11.33
CA ARG A 542 -33.77 -5.43 10.37
C ARG A 542 -34.84 -4.40 10.69
N ALA A 543 -35.44 -3.80 9.65
CA ALA A 543 -36.62 -2.96 9.78
C ALA A 543 -37.50 -3.10 8.52
N PRO A 544 -38.81 -2.80 8.60
CA PRO A 544 -39.69 -2.87 7.46
C PRO A 544 -39.48 -1.72 6.48
N THR A 545 -39.03 -0.55 6.94
CA THR A 545 -38.95 0.69 6.17
C THR A 545 -37.55 1.30 6.17
N MET A 546 -37.29 2.15 5.19
CA MET A 546 -36.07 2.98 5.13
C MET A 546 -36.12 4.09 6.19
N GLY A 547 -34.95 4.57 6.65
CA GLY A 547 -34.87 5.64 7.65
C GLY A 547 -35.15 5.22 9.08
N SER A 548 -35.29 3.92 9.38
CA SER A 548 -35.62 3.38 10.73
C SER A 548 -34.42 3.31 11.71
N GLY A 549 -33.26 3.89 11.38
CA GLY A 549 -32.10 3.92 12.28
C GLY A 549 -31.19 2.68 12.24
N LYS A 550 -31.39 1.74 11.30
CA LYS A 550 -30.60 0.49 11.20
C LYS A 550 -29.10 0.72 11.14
N THR A 551 -28.65 1.47 10.14
CA THR A 551 -27.22 1.79 9.95
C THR A 551 -26.66 2.58 11.13
N TYR A 552 -27.48 3.48 11.72
CA TYR A 552 -27.07 4.24 12.91
C TYR A 552 -26.85 3.33 14.12
N LEU A 553 -27.70 2.31 14.33
CA LEU A 553 -27.53 1.31 15.39
C LEU A 553 -26.26 0.46 15.13
N CYS A 554 -26.01 0.03 13.89
CA CYS A 554 -24.78 -0.68 13.54
C CYS A 554 -23.52 0.18 13.82
N GLU A 555 -23.54 1.46 13.51
CA GLU A 555 -22.44 2.39 13.83
C GLU A 555 -22.27 2.60 15.33
N LEU A 556 -23.38 2.68 16.07
CA LEU A 556 -23.35 2.77 17.54
C LEU A 556 -22.73 1.52 18.15
N ILE A 557 -23.13 0.33 17.72
CA ILE A 557 -22.54 -0.95 18.17
C ILE A 557 -21.04 -0.97 17.81
N GLY A 558 -20.68 -0.57 16.59
CA GLY A 558 -19.30 -0.54 16.15
C GLY A 558 -18.39 0.38 16.95
N ALA A 559 -18.92 1.50 17.47
CA ALA A 559 -18.17 2.41 18.33
C ALA A 559 -17.68 1.77 19.64
N PHE A 560 -18.30 0.68 20.09
CA PHE A 560 -17.81 -0.13 21.20
C PHE A 560 -16.62 -1.02 20.84
N ALA A 561 -16.49 -1.42 19.57
CA ALA A 561 -15.41 -2.28 19.10
C ALA A 561 -14.09 -1.50 18.90
N GLY A 562 -14.15 -0.22 18.51
CA GLY A 562 -12.96 0.59 18.26
C GLY A 562 -13.27 2.07 18.01
N PRO A 563 -12.24 2.93 17.95
CA PRO A 563 -12.41 4.35 17.67
C PRO A 563 -12.68 4.65 16.18
N GLY A 564 -12.38 3.71 15.30
CA GLY A 564 -12.57 3.84 13.85
C GLY A 564 -14.02 3.68 13.40
N LEU A 565 -14.24 3.84 12.10
CA LEU A 565 -15.50 3.55 11.46
C LEU A 565 -15.64 2.05 11.17
N ASN A 566 -16.86 1.56 11.06
CA ASN A 566 -17.11 0.20 10.60
C ASN A 566 -16.60 0.01 9.18
N ASN A 567 -16.00 -1.15 8.87
CA ASN A 567 -15.63 -1.50 7.51
C ASN A 567 -16.89 -1.94 6.75
N LYS A 568 -17.54 -1.00 6.08
CA LYS A 568 -18.77 -1.22 5.32
C LYS A 568 -18.46 -1.83 3.96
N VAL A 569 -19.10 -2.95 3.67
CA VAL A 569 -18.96 -3.67 2.39
C VAL A 569 -20.32 -4.22 1.96
N SER A 570 -20.52 -4.38 0.65
CA SER A 570 -21.69 -5.07 0.13
C SER A 570 -21.62 -6.56 0.46
N TYR A 571 -22.78 -7.19 0.69
CA TYR A 571 -22.81 -8.64 0.89
C TYR A 571 -22.39 -9.35 -0.40
N PRO A 572 -21.43 -10.30 -0.36
CA PRO A 572 -20.92 -10.93 -1.57
C PRO A 572 -21.95 -11.82 -2.24
N THR A 573 -21.99 -11.78 -3.57
CA THR A 573 -22.96 -12.52 -4.39
C THR A 573 -22.55 -13.97 -4.67
N SER A 574 -21.27 -14.29 -4.51
CA SER A 574 -20.72 -15.63 -4.72
C SER A 574 -19.77 -16.06 -3.60
N SER A 575 -19.61 -17.38 -3.43
CA SER A 575 -18.67 -17.91 -2.42
C SER A 575 -17.22 -17.59 -2.71
N GLU A 576 -16.84 -17.42 -3.97
CA GLU A 576 -15.48 -17.03 -4.36
C GLU A 576 -15.21 -15.57 -3.98
N GLU A 577 -16.14 -14.67 -4.29
CA GLU A 577 -16.08 -13.27 -3.90
C GLU A 577 -16.06 -13.12 -2.37
N ALA A 578 -16.92 -13.85 -1.67
CA ALA A 578 -16.96 -13.87 -0.21
C ALA A 578 -15.59 -14.22 0.38
N THR A 579 -14.92 -15.25 -0.16
CA THR A 579 -13.59 -15.66 0.30
C THR A 579 -12.56 -14.55 0.08
N LYS A 580 -12.58 -13.90 -1.09
CA LYS A 580 -11.65 -12.81 -1.41
C LYS A 580 -11.84 -11.59 -0.52
N VAL A 581 -13.08 -11.14 -0.35
CA VAL A 581 -13.42 -9.95 0.44
C VAL A 581 -13.12 -10.19 1.91
N ILE A 582 -13.63 -11.28 2.48
CA ILE A 582 -13.48 -11.57 3.92
C ILE A 582 -12.00 -11.77 4.29
N LEU A 583 -11.23 -12.52 3.51
CA LEU A 583 -9.81 -12.72 3.80
C LEU A 583 -9.04 -11.39 3.73
N SER A 584 -9.26 -10.57 2.71
CA SER A 584 -8.56 -9.30 2.54
C SER A 584 -8.85 -8.33 3.71
N LEU A 585 -10.06 -8.32 4.23
CA LEU A 585 -10.42 -7.52 5.40
C LEU A 585 -9.81 -8.10 6.68
N LEU A 586 -9.95 -9.39 6.95
CA LEU A 586 -9.43 -10.01 8.17
C LEU A 586 -7.89 -9.92 8.29
N LEU A 587 -7.16 -9.85 7.17
CA LEU A 587 -5.72 -9.61 7.15
C LEU A 587 -5.34 -8.27 7.78
N THR A 588 -6.21 -7.26 7.73
CA THR A 588 -5.97 -5.95 8.34
C THR A 588 -6.37 -5.88 9.81
N GLY A 589 -7.02 -6.91 10.35
CA GLY A 589 -7.49 -6.97 11.74
C GLY A 589 -8.55 -5.93 12.07
N PRO A 590 -9.65 -5.79 11.28
CA PRO A 590 -10.68 -4.80 11.53
C PRO A 590 -11.46 -5.12 12.80
N ALA A 591 -11.94 -4.07 13.50
CA ALA A 591 -12.81 -4.25 14.65
C ALA A 591 -14.18 -4.78 14.25
N VAL A 592 -14.72 -4.26 13.14
CA VAL A 592 -16.05 -4.57 12.61
C VAL A 592 -16.00 -4.72 11.11
N ILE A 593 -16.70 -5.72 10.59
CA ILE A 593 -17.11 -5.85 9.19
C ILE A 593 -18.62 -5.69 9.15
N GLU A 594 -19.13 -4.70 8.44
CA GLU A 594 -20.56 -4.40 8.31
C GLU A 594 -21.02 -4.62 6.87
N PHE A 595 -21.98 -5.50 6.68
CA PHE A 595 -22.73 -5.65 5.43
C PHE A 595 -23.88 -4.63 5.46
N ASP A 596 -23.62 -3.43 4.92
CA ASP A 596 -24.56 -2.32 4.99
C ASP A 596 -25.56 -2.35 3.83
N ASP A 597 -26.80 -1.93 4.13
CA ASP A 597 -27.91 -1.78 3.19
C ASP A 597 -28.14 -3.02 2.29
N MET A 598 -28.25 -4.17 2.93
CA MET A 598 -28.47 -5.43 2.24
C MET A 598 -29.84 -5.46 1.56
N ASP A 599 -29.86 -5.79 0.29
CA ASP A 599 -31.06 -6.02 -0.54
C ASP A 599 -31.36 -7.52 -0.74
N THR A 600 -30.48 -8.39 -0.29
CA THR A 600 -30.59 -9.85 -0.34
C THR A 600 -30.35 -10.47 1.03
N ASP A 601 -30.94 -11.64 1.25
CA ASP A 601 -30.71 -12.41 2.48
C ASP A 601 -29.25 -12.81 2.67
N TRP A 602 -28.86 -13.10 3.91
CA TRP A 602 -27.56 -13.67 4.22
C TRP A 602 -27.43 -15.06 3.61
N ALA A 603 -26.85 -15.16 2.42
CA ALA A 603 -26.54 -16.44 1.79
C ALA A 603 -25.41 -17.16 2.56
N PRO A 604 -25.49 -18.50 2.78
CA PRO A 604 -24.57 -19.23 3.65
C PRO A 604 -23.22 -19.53 2.99
N HIS A 605 -22.43 -18.49 2.68
CA HIS A 605 -21.08 -18.65 2.14
C HIS A 605 -20.16 -19.38 3.13
N GLY A 606 -19.37 -20.34 2.64
CA GLY A 606 -18.52 -21.18 3.46
C GLY A 606 -17.53 -20.42 4.35
N VAL A 607 -16.92 -19.35 3.82
CA VAL A 607 -15.97 -18.51 4.56
C VAL A 607 -16.64 -17.75 5.70
N ILE A 608 -17.85 -17.20 5.48
CA ILE A 608 -18.61 -16.47 6.52
C ILE A 608 -19.01 -17.44 7.64
N LYS A 609 -19.52 -18.63 7.28
CA LYS A 609 -19.86 -19.65 8.27
C LYS A 609 -18.66 -20.01 9.14
N ARG A 610 -17.48 -20.21 8.55
CA ARG A 610 -16.24 -20.51 9.28
C ARG A 610 -15.80 -19.30 10.13
N ALA A 611 -15.88 -18.08 9.62
CA ALA A 611 -15.49 -16.89 10.35
C ALA A 611 -16.30 -16.65 11.63
N LEU A 612 -17.56 -17.12 11.68
CA LEU A 612 -18.42 -17.03 12.86
C LEU A 612 -18.20 -18.16 13.88
N THR A 613 -17.54 -19.26 13.50
CA THR A 613 -17.48 -20.49 14.34
C THR A 613 -16.08 -21.05 14.54
N ALA A 614 -15.06 -20.45 13.95
CA ALA A 614 -13.66 -20.85 14.11
C ALA A 614 -12.83 -19.66 14.59
N GLU A 615 -11.78 -19.90 15.36
CA GLU A 615 -10.86 -18.86 15.85
C GLU A 615 -10.00 -18.27 14.74
N GLN A 616 -9.69 -19.09 13.74
CA GLN A 616 -8.86 -18.71 12.58
C GLN A 616 -9.40 -19.37 11.32
N ILE A 617 -9.22 -18.69 10.22
CA ILE A 617 -9.42 -19.27 8.88
C ILE A 617 -8.13 -19.20 8.09
N THR A 618 -7.86 -20.28 7.34
CA THR A 618 -6.70 -20.38 6.45
C THR A 618 -7.19 -20.42 5.03
N GLU A 619 -6.80 -19.41 4.25
CA GLU A 619 -7.19 -19.26 2.86
C GLU A 619 -6.00 -18.80 2.00
N ARG A 620 -6.09 -18.95 0.68
CA ARG A 620 -5.07 -18.48 -0.25
C ARG A 620 -5.17 -16.96 -0.43
N ILE A 621 -4.04 -16.26 -0.30
CA ILE A 621 -3.97 -14.83 -0.57
C ILE A 621 -4.08 -14.59 -2.07
N LEU A 622 -4.99 -13.68 -2.47
CA LEU A 622 -5.16 -13.31 -3.88
C LEU A 622 -3.90 -12.62 -4.41
N GLY A 623 -3.46 -13.04 -5.61
CA GLY A 623 -2.30 -12.42 -6.27
C GLY A 623 -0.93 -12.93 -5.80
N VAL A 624 -0.88 -13.80 -4.79
CA VAL A 624 0.36 -14.45 -4.32
C VAL A 624 0.13 -15.94 -4.11
N SER A 625 1.12 -16.77 -4.45
CA SER A 625 1.04 -18.22 -4.22
C SER A 625 1.32 -18.61 -2.75
N LYS A 626 0.71 -17.83 -1.81
CA LYS A 626 0.83 -18.07 -0.37
C LYS A 626 -0.54 -18.21 0.27
N THR A 627 -0.62 -18.99 1.33
CA THR A 627 -1.79 -19.05 2.23
C THR A 627 -1.52 -18.19 3.46
N ALA A 628 -2.56 -17.63 4.05
CA ALA A 628 -2.49 -16.99 5.36
C ALA A 628 -3.54 -17.56 6.30
N SER A 629 -3.15 -17.76 7.55
CA SER A 629 -4.07 -18.00 8.65
C SER A 629 -4.34 -16.69 9.36
N VAL A 630 -5.61 -16.28 9.39
CA VAL A 630 -6.03 -15.00 9.98
C VAL A 630 -7.04 -15.22 11.09
N SER A 631 -6.98 -14.39 12.12
CA SER A 631 -7.94 -14.36 13.21
C SER A 631 -9.32 -13.95 12.71
N THR A 632 -10.36 -14.57 13.28
CA THR A 632 -11.77 -14.23 13.02
C THR A 632 -12.38 -13.34 14.12
N ARG A 633 -11.56 -12.80 15.02
CA ARG A 633 -12.00 -12.01 16.18
C ARG A 633 -12.44 -10.59 15.78
N THR A 634 -13.26 -10.52 14.75
CA THR A 634 -13.92 -9.34 14.20
C THR A 634 -15.41 -9.47 14.43
N LEU A 635 -16.09 -8.39 14.77
CA LEU A 635 -17.54 -8.37 14.86
C LEU A 635 -18.14 -8.28 13.45
N PHE A 636 -19.10 -9.16 13.14
CA PHE A 636 -19.86 -9.11 11.90
C PHE A 636 -21.23 -8.49 12.16
N LEU A 637 -21.54 -7.43 11.45
CA LEU A 637 -22.83 -6.74 11.46
C LEU A 637 -23.47 -6.79 10.08
N GLY A 638 -24.77 -6.67 10.02
CA GLY A 638 -25.51 -6.44 8.79
C GLY A 638 -26.74 -5.61 9.02
N SER A 639 -27.15 -4.86 8.00
CA SER A 639 -28.38 -4.08 8.02
C SER A 639 -29.14 -4.25 6.71
N GLY A 640 -30.49 -4.30 6.78
CA GLY A 640 -31.30 -4.41 5.59
C GLY A 640 -32.79 -4.28 5.83
N ASN A 641 -33.56 -4.06 4.76
CA ASN A 641 -35.01 -3.96 4.77
C ASN A 641 -35.62 -5.33 4.46
N ASN A 642 -36.35 -5.91 5.42
CA ASN A 642 -37.04 -7.20 5.24
C ASN A 642 -36.16 -8.38 4.80
N VAL A 643 -34.86 -8.28 4.94
CA VAL A 643 -33.88 -9.34 4.68
C VAL A 643 -33.33 -9.88 6.00
N GLY A 644 -32.75 -11.09 5.98
CA GLY A 644 -32.23 -11.70 7.21
C GLY A 644 -31.37 -12.94 6.91
N PRO A 645 -30.93 -13.66 7.95
CA PRO A 645 -30.19 -14.91 7.78
C PRO A 645 -31.08 -16.01 7.22
N ILE A 646 -30.50 -16.89 6.36
CA ILE A 646 -31.18 -18.07 5.84
C ILE A 646 -30.36 -19.34 6.09
N ARG A 647 -31.04 -20.49 6.13
CA ARG A 647 -30.44 -21.83 6.24
C ARG A 647 -29.49 -21.92 7.44
N ASP A 648 -28.25 -22.33 7.21
CA ASP A 648 -27.24 -22.58 8.23
C ASP A 648 -26.80 -21.29 9.00
N LEU A 649 -27.13 -20.10 8.49
CA LEU A 649 -26.88 -18.83 9.20
C LEU A 649 -27.96 -18.48 10.21
N LEU A 650 -29.13 -19.08 10.18
CA LEU A 650 -30.19 -18.92 11.18
C LEU A 650 -29.69 -19.16 12.61
N ARG A 651 -28.78 -20.10 12.81
CA ARG A 651 -28.18 -20.44 14.11
C ARG A 651 -26.88 -19.66 14.42
N ARG A 652 -26.52 -18.68 13.60
CA ARG A 652 -25.24 -17.92 13.73
C ARG A 652 -25.42 -16.42 13.73
N VAL A 653 -26.61 -15.95 13.43
CA VAL A 653 -26.92 -14.52 13.32
C VAL A 653 -28.10 -14.21 14.23
N ILE A 654 -27.93 -13.27 15.15
CA ILE A 654 -28.99 -12.73 16.00
C ILE A 654 -29.60 -11.55 15.27
N THR A 655 -30.90 -11.57 15.04
CA THR A 655 -31.64 -10.49 14.40
C THR A 655 -32.19 -9.51 15.46
N ILE A 656 -31.98 -8.22 15.21
CA ILE A 656 -32.50 -7.11 16.01
C ILE A 656 -33.58 -6.41 15.18
N HIS A 657 -34.81 -6.39 15.65
CA HIS A 657 -35.94 -5.80 14.91
C HIS A 657 -36.22 -4.38 15.37
N LEU A 658 -36.25 -3.45 14.41
CA LEU A 658 -36.69 -2.07 14.63
C LEU A 658 -37.95 -1.82 13.81
N ASP A 659 -38.98 -1.22 14.47
CA ASP A 659 -40.18 -0.77 13.79
C ASP A 659 -40.67 0.56 14.38
N PRO A 660 -40.40 1.69 13.76
CA PRO A 660 -40.86 2.99 14.19
C PRO A 660 -42.41 3.16 14.12
N GLN A 661 -43.14 2.20 13.53
CA GLN A 661 -44.60 2.25 13.32
C GLN A 661 -45.04 3.59 12.64
N CYS A 662 -44.22 4.11 11.75
CA CYS A 662 -44.41 5.38 11.09
C CYS A 662 -44.15 5.21 9.57
N GLU A 663 -44.97 5.86 8.72
CA GLU A 663 -44.81 5.80 7.27
C GLU A 663 -43.52 6.48 6.78
N THR A 664 -43.05 7.49 7.51
CA THR A 664 -41.87 8.29 7.16
C THR A 664 -40.90 8.42 8.34
N PRO A 665 -40.19 7.35 8.75
CA PRO A 665 -39.30 7.37 9.92
C PRO A 665 -38.19 8.42 9.84
N ALA A 666 -37.77 8.78 8.63
CA ALA A 666 -36.74 9.79 8.41
C ALA A 666 -37.14 11.22 8.85
N THR A 667 -38.41 11.44 9.20
CA THR A 667 -38.93 12.75 9.67
C THR A 667 -39.06 12.82 11.19
N ILE A 668 -38.68 11.77 11.90
CA ILE A 668 -38.73 11.74 13.38
C ILE A 668 -37.56 12.59 13.91
N ASP A 669 -37.87 13.53 14.78
CA ASP A 669 -36.87 14.31 15.52
C ASP A 669 -36.40 13.52 16.73
N TYR A 670 -35.09 13.43 16.92
CA TYR A 670 -34.46 12.73 18.03
C TYR A 670 -33.72 13.73 18.91
N ASP A 671 -33.97 13.67 20.23
CA ASP A 671 -33.31 14.56 21.22
C ASP A 671 -31.88 14.08 21.54
N SER A 672 -31.63 12.78 21.41
CA SER A 672 -30.36 12.18 21.77
C SER A 672 -29.47 11.91 20.55
N GLN A 673 -28.18 12.04 20.73
CA GLN A 673 -27.15 11.68 19.74
C GLN A 673 -26.22 10.60 20.34
N PRO A 674 -26.69 9.36 20.54
CA PRO A 674 -25.95 8.33 21.27
C PRO A 674 -24.60 7.98 20.63
N LEU A 675 -24.51 7.91 19.30
CA LEU A 675 -23.24 7.68 18.61
C LEU A 675 -22.20 8.77 18.90
N LYS A 676 -22.62 10.04 18.92
CA LYS A 676 -21.74 11.16 19.25
C LYS A 676 -21.29 11.09 20.71
N LYS A 677 -22.21 10.76 21.66
CA LYS A 677 -21.88 10.57 23.07
C LYS A 677 -20.81 9.49 23.25
N VAL A 678 -20.99 8.34 22.62
CA VAL A 678 -20.02 7.23 22.72
C VAL A 678 -18.69 7.62 22.08
N ARG A 679 -18.66 8.25 20.90
CA ARG A 679 -17.41 8.66 20.25
C ARG A 679 -16.65 9.73 21.05
N GLN A 680 -17.34 10.60 21.78
CA GLN A 680 -16.71 11.65 22.62
C GLN A 680 -16.10 11.08 23.90
N ASP A 681 -16.73 10.08 24.51
CA ASP A 681 -16.27 9.47 25.77
C ASP A 681 -16.43 7.94 25.70
N ARG A 682 -15.74 7.35 24.73
CA ARG A 682 -15.78 5.91 24.49
C ARG A 682 -15.35 5.11 25.71
N GLY A 683 -14.36 5.61 26.41
CA GLY A 683 -13.80 4.96 27.61
C GLY A 683 -14.87 4.67 28.66
N LYS A 684 -15.74 5.63 28.93
CA LYS A 684 -16.84 5.51 29.90
C LYS A 684 -17.79 4.36 29.54
N TYR A 685 -18.21 4.26 28.28
CA TYR A 685 -19.21 3.25 27.88
C TYR A 685 -18.60 1.84 27.75
N VAL A 686 -17.37 1.73 27.30
CA VAL A 686 -16.61 0.47 27.28
C VAL A 686 -16.35 -0.01 28.71
N SER A 687 -15.96 0.89 29.64
CA SER A 687 -15.77 0.57 31.05
C SER A 687 -17.07 0.08 31.71
N ALA A 688 -18.21 0.64 31.35
CA ALA A 688 -19.51 0.17 31.84
C ALA A 688 -19.76 -1.30 31.45
N VAL A 689 -19.47 -1.68 30.19
CA VAL A 689 -19.59 -3.09 29.75
C VAL A 689 -18.65 -3.99 30.55
N LEU A 690 -17.39 -3.60 30.72
CA LEU A 690 -16.39 -4.40 31.43
C LEU A 690 -16.77 -4.54 32.90
N THR A 691 -17.27 -3.47 33.54
CA THR A 691 -17.76 -3.48 34.93
C THR A 691 -18.94 -4.42 35.12
N LEU A 692 -19.91 -4.37 34.21
CA LEU A 692 -21.07 -5.27 34.23
C LEU A 692 -20.64 -6.74 34.19
N ILE A 693 -19.73 -7.10 33.31
CA ILE A 693 -19.22 -8.47 33.17
C ILE A 693 -18.44 -8.89 34.44
N GLN A 694 -17.57 -8.00 34.95
CA GLN A 694 -16.81 -8.30 36.17
C GLN A 694 -17.72 -8.46 37.40
N ALA A 695 -18.75 -7.63 37.55
CA ALA A 695 -19.72 -7.73 38.63
C ALA A 695 -20.49 -9.05 38.60
N TRP A 696 -20.94 -9.50 37.43
CA TRP A 696 -21.57 -10.81 37.27
C TRP A 696 -20.62 -11.94 37.67
N ARG A 697 -19.36 -11.88 37.32
CA ARG A 697 -18.34 -12.86 37.72
C ARG A 697 -18.10 -12.86 39.23
N ASN A 698 -17.97 -11.66 39.81
CA ASN A 698 -17.78 -11.52 41.26
C ASN A 698 -18.99 -12.02 42.06
N ALA A 699 -20.19 -11.95 41.46
CA ALA A 699 -21.41 -12.54 42.03
C ALA A 699 -21.46 -14.08 41.93
N GLY A 700 -20.38 -14.73 41.52
CA GLY A 700 -20.29 -16.17 41.34
C GLY A 700 -20.71 -16.69 39.98
N ALA A 701 -20.79 -15.82 38.97
CA ALA A 701 -21.16 -16.14 37.58
C ALA A 701 -22.47 -16.96 37.48
N PRO A 702 -23.60 -16.49 38.02
CA PRO A 702 -24.83 -17.26 38.05
C PRO A 702 -25.31 -17.57 36.62
N GLN A 703 -25.55 -18.86 36.37
CA GLN A 703 -26.04 -19.34 35.07
C GLN A 703 -27.58 -19.24 35.07
N ALA A 704 -28.12 -18.60 34.02
CA ALA A 704 -29.56 -18.58 33.82
C ALA A 704 -30.04 -19.92 33.24
N ASP A 705 -31.23 -20.35 33.64
CA ASP A 705 -31.92 -21.51 33.08
C ASP A 705 -32.56 -21.12 31.72
N ILE A 706 -31.82 -21.26 30.67
CA ILE A 706 -32.20 -20.84 29.32
C ILE A 706 -31.81 -21.89 28.27
N SER A 707 -32.46 -21.86 27.11
CA SER A 707 -32.19 -22.77 26.02
C SER A 707 -30.72 -22.66 25.56
N SER A 708 -30.07 -23.81 25.41
CA SER A 708 -28.68 -23.87 24.92
C SER A 708 -28.59 -23.49 23.45
N ILE A 709 -27.55 -22.74 23.10
CA ILE A 709 -27.15 -22.47 21.71
C ILE A 709 -25.82 -23.17 21.47
N ALA A 710 -25.85 -24.35 20.92
CA ALA A 710 -24.68 -25.27 20.85
C ALA A 710 -23.37 -24.58 20.42
N THR A 711 -23.43 -23.65 19.47
CA THR A 711 -22.25 -22.94 18.96
C THR A 711 -21.74 -21.85 19.92
N PHE A 712 -22.61 -21.16 20.63
CA PHE A 712 -22.28 -19.96 21.41
C PHE A 712 -22.55 -20.12 22.92
N ASN A 713 -22.70 -21.33 23.39
CA ASN A 713 -23.00 -21.63 24.81
C ASN A 713 -21.79 -21.48 25.76
N GLY A 714 -20.60 -21.28 25.23
CA GLY A 714 -19.37 -21.04 26.01
C GLY A 714 -19.14 -19.55 26.26
N ALA A 715 -17.92 -19.08 25.94
CA ALA A 715 -17.46 -17.74 26.27
C ALA A 715 -18.43 -16.61 25.85
N TRP A 716 -19.09 -16.72 24.69
CA TRP A 716 -20.02 -15.67 24.28
C TRP A 716 -21.23 -15.57 25.24
N SER A 717 -21.83 -16.71 25.66
CA SER A 717 -22.93 -16.69 26.63
C SER A 717 -22.49 -16.17 28.01
N GLU A 718 -21.27 -16.53 28.44
CA GLU A 718 -20.72 -16.08 29.72
C GLU A 718 -20.40 -14.57 29.73
N TYR A 719 -19.97 -14.01 28.65
CA TYR A 719 -19.62 -12.58 28.59
C TYR A 719 -20.77 -11.68 28.17
N CYS A 720 -21.69 -12.15 27.32
CA CYS A 720 -22.68 -11.29 26.67
C CYS A 720 -24.13 -11.66 26.88
N ARG A 721 -24.45 -12.88 27.34
CA ARG A 721 -25.83 -13.38 27.49
C ARG A 721 -26.25 -13.49 28.95
N HIS A 722 -25.56 -14.32 29.74
CA HIS A 722 -25.88 -14.51 31.17
C HIS A 722 -25.81 -13.24 32.01
N PRO A 723 -24.84 -12.33 31.82
CA PRO A 723 -24.78 -11.09 32.60
C PRO A 723 -26.03 -10.19 32.41
N LEU A 724 -26.56 -10.12 31.18
CA LEU A 724 -27.80 -9.34 30.92
C LEU A 724 -29.02 -9.97 31.56
N ILE A 725 -29.16 -11.30 31.48
CA ILE A 725 -30.28 -12.01 32.10
C ILE A 725 -30.21 -11.94 33.65
N TRP A 726 -28.99 -12.01 34.19
CA TRP A 726 -28.77 -11.82 35.64
C TRP A 726 -29.24 -10.45 36.13
N LEU A 727 -29.16 -9.40 35.30
CA LEU A 727 -29.68 -8.08 35.59
C LEU A 727 -31.17 -7.91 35.27
N GLY A 728 -31.88 -8.99 34.92
CA GLY A 728 -33.32 -9.01 34.69
C GLY A 728 -33.78 -8.73 33.27
N LEU A 729 -32.87 -8.65 32.29
CA LEU A 729 -33.29 -8.51 30.90
C LEU A 729 -33.73 -9.85 30.28
N PRO A 730 -34.59 -9.82 29.24
CA PRO A 730 -34.90 -11.01 28.47
C PRO A 730 -33.65 -11.59 27.76
N ASP A 731 -33.76 -12.85 27.32
CA ASP A 731 -32.68 -13.52 26.62
C ASP A 731 -32.34 -12.81 25.29
N PRO A 732 -31.14 -12.26 25.14
CA PRO A 732 -30.75 -11.56 23.92
C PRO A 732 -30.66 -12.45 22.66
N ALA A 733 -30.69 -13.77 22.82
CA ALA A 733 -30.67 -14.73 21.74
C ALA A 733 -32.07 -15.23 21.32
N THR A 734 -33.14 -14.62 21.82
CA THR A 734 -34.54 -15.03 21.53
C THR A 734 -34.79 -15.12 20.01
N SER A 735 -34.44 -14.12 19.24
CA SER A 735 -34.64 -14.12 17.78
C SER A 735 -33.95 -15.30 17.05
N LEU A 736 -32.74 -15.67 17.51
CA LEU A 736 -32.02 -16.84 16.97
C LEU A 736 -32.74 -18.15 17.30
N LEU A 737 -33.25 -18.29 18.51
CA LEU A 737 -34.03 -19.48 18.96
C LEU A 737 -35.35 -19.60 18.21
N GLU A 738 -36.06 -18.49 18.03
CA GLU A 738 -37.29 -18.43 17.23
C GLU A 738 -37.06 -18.80 15.76
N GLN A 739 -36.00 -18.25 15.14
CA GLN A 739 -35.63 -18.56 13.75
C GLN A 739 -35.34 -20.06 13.56
N LEU A 740 -34.75 -20.73 14.56
CA LEU A 740 -34.53 -22.18 14.52
C LEU A 740 -35.81 -22.98 14.60
N ASN A 741 -36.78 -22.52 15.38
CA ASN A 741 -38.07 -23.21 15.55
C ASN A 741 -39.00 -23.07 14.34
N HIS A 742 -38.85 -22.00 13.55
CA HIS A 742 -39.64 -21.72 12.35
C HIS A 742 -38.86 -22.01 11.03
N SER A 743 -37.78 -22.79 11.09
CA SER A 743 -37.03 -23.16 9.89
C SER A 743 -37.84 -24.11 9.01
N PRO A 744 -37.97 -23.88 7.69
CA PRO A 744 -38.66 -24.79 6.75
C PRO A 744 -38.17 -26.25 6.84
N ASP A 745 -36.89 -26.43 7.13
CA ASP A 745 -36.30 -27.77 7.31
C ASP A 745 -36.85 -28.49 8.57
N SER A 746 -37.27 -27.74 9.58
CA SER A 746 -37.92 -28.31 10.78
C SER A 746 -39.40 -28.65 10.54
N ASP A 747 -40.08 -27.88 9.70
CA ASP A 747 -41.47 -28.12 9.32
C ASP A 747 -41.62 -29.35 8.42
N ASP A 748 -40.68 -29.54 7.49
CA ASP A 748 -40.63 -30.74 6.63
C ASP A 748 -40.34 -32.00 7.46
N PHE A 749 -39.46 -31.95 8.45
CA PHE A 749 -39.20 -33.09 9.36
C PHE A 749 -40.39 -33.36 10.27
N GLY A 750 -41.05 -32.32 10.79
CA GLY A 750 -42.26 -32.43 11.60
C GLY A 750 -43.45 -33.01 10.81
N ASN A 751 -43.56 -32.72 9.52
CA ASN A 751 -44.60 -33.25 8.65
C ASN A 751 -44.27 -34.69 8.19
N LEU A 752 -42.98 -35.10 8.14
CA LEU A 752 -42.57 -36.49 7.82
C LEU A 752 -42.77 -37.44 9.00
N MET A 753 -42.79 -36.91 10.27
CA MET A 753 -42.93 -37.70 11.47
C MET A 753 -44.40 -37.77 11.95
N LYS A 754 -45.33 -37.04 11.35
CA LYS A 754 -46.79 -37.20 11.49
C LYS A 754 -47.33 -38.14 10.42
#